data_e609802d1f78b264f583cdda481233ec
#
_entry.id   e609802d1f78b264f583cdda481233ec
#
_cell.length_a   1.000
_cell.length_b   1.000
_cell.length_c   1.000
_cell.angle_alpha   90.00
_cell.angle_beta   90.00
_cell.angle_gamma   90.00
#
_symmetry.space_group_name_H-M   'P 1'
#
loop_
_entity.id
_entity.type
_entity.pdbx_description
1 polymer ?
#
loop_
_entity_poly.entity_id
_entity_poly.type
_entity_poly.pdbx_seq_one_letter_code
_entity_poly.pdbx_strand_id
1 'polypeptide(L)'
;MNKLTVLSLALATCCYSGLSAQETNHFVVKANKLGAEIQPTMYGHFFEDINYGADGGLYAELVKNRSFEFPNRLQGWKTFGKVSVQEDGPFDKNPHYVRLSSPGHAHKRTGLENEGFFGIGLKANEKYRFSVWAKGNAQKILVELIDPYSMGETQVLASGKIEINSSEWKKYELVLTSPVTLEEGHLRIFLASEGNVDLEHVSLFPVDTWKGRENGLRKDLVQALADTKPGVFRFPGGCIVEGTEIEDRYQWKNSVGPVENRPLNSNRWEYTFQHRYYPDYHQTYGMGFYELFLLSEDMGAEPLPIVNVGLACQYQNNDPKAHVPVDQLDSYIQDALDLIEFANGDESTQWGKLRAEMGHPAPFNLKFIGVGNEQWGPEYPERLKYFVDAIRKAYPDMKIIGSSGPNSEGKDFDYLWPEMKKLKVDLVDEHFYRPEDWFLKSGNRYDNYDRKGPKVFAGEYACHGKGKKWNHFHASLLEAAFLTGVERNADVVYMATYAPLLAHVKGWQWRPDLIWFDNLRSVRSCSWHVQNLYGHNKGTQVVPLLMDGKAVSGQADQNGLFASAVWDEPTKTYIVKVVNVSDKAQPVSIEFDGLKKKKLAGQATCITLHSDDPDVENTLDNPDMIVPQESQVTVNGETMQTEVGAQTFAVYRIAVQ
;
A
#
# COMPACT_ATOMS: atom_id res chain seq x y z
N MET A 1 85.99 40.47 0.42
CA MET A 1 85.80 41.42 1.46
C MET A 1 84.53 42.18 1.15
N ASN A 2 83.72 42.40 2.14
CA ASN A 2 82.40 43.01 2.21
C ASN A 2 81.23 42.17 1.73
N LYS A 3 80.57 41.54 2.69
CA LYS A 3 79.27 40.91 2.62
C LYS A 3 78.19 42.00 2.68
N LEU A 4 77.30 42.04 1.71
CA LEU A 4 76.02 42.77 1.80
C LEU A 4 74.94 41.77 2.16
N THR A 5 74.32 41.98 3.31
CA THR A 5 73.12 41.22 3.81
C THR A 5 71.93 41.96 3.23
N VAL A 6 71.13 41.24 2.42
CA VAL A 6 69.79 41.67 1.95
C VAL A 6 68.76 41.17 2.89
N LEU A 7 68.02 42.04 3.58
CA LEU A 7 66.94 41.80 4.44
C LEU A 7 65.64 41.74 3.60
N SER A 8 65.06 40.55 3.38
CA SER A 8 63.79 40.39 2.69
C SER A 8 62.66 40.52 3.71
N LEU A 9 61.87 41.61 3.60
CA LEU A 9 60.64 41.81 4.37
C LEU A 9 59.55 41.06 3.68
N ALA A 10 59.09 39.93 4.27
CA ALA A 10 57.91 39.22 3.81
C ALA A 10 56.60 39.86 4.41
N LEU A 11 55.86 40.61 3.59
CA LEU A 11 54.49 41.01 3.93
C LEU A 11 53.57 39.77 3.92
N ALA A 12 53.13 39.30 5.08
CA ALA A 12 52.09 38.37 5.22
C ALA A 12 50.73 39.10 5.04
N THR A 13 50.17 39.02 3.85
CA THR A 13 48.75 39.38 3.60
C THR A 13 47.88 38.31 4.20
N CYS A 14 47.33 38.55 5.39
CA CYS A 14 46.21 37.75 5.92
C CYS A 14 44.97 38.02 5.06
N CYS A 15 44.67 37.12 4.13
CA CYS A 15 43.35 37.04 3.55
C CYS A 15 42.38 36.55 4.64
N TYR A 16 41.71 37.48 5.32
CA TYR A 16 40.48 37.18 6.02
C TYR A 16 39.45 36.82 4.93
N SER A 17 39.28 35.54 4.61
CA SER A 17 38.06 35.05 4.02
C SER A 17 36.99 35.24 5.07
N GLY A 18 36.21 36.32 4.96
CA GLY A 18 35.00 36.50 5.74
C GLY A 18 34.08 35.31 5.44
N LEU A 19 33.99 34.39 6.38
CA LEU A 19 32.83 33.54 6.48
C LEU A 19 31.66 34.50 6.73
N SER A 20 30.89 34.83 5.69
CA SER A 20 29.59 35.46 5.86
C SER A 20 28.76 34.46 6.69
N ALA A 21 28.45 34.82 7.92
CA ALA A 21 27.52 34.04 8.72
C ALA A 21 26.24 33.87 7.90
N GLN A 22 25.85 32.66 7.65
CA GLN A 22 24.59 32.37 6.92
C GLN A 22 23.45 33.04 7.69
N GLU A 23 22.60 33.79 6.98
CA GLU A 23 21.47 34.48 7.58
C GLU A 23 20.49 33.45 8.18
N THR A 24 20.06 33.69 9.42
CA THR A 24 19.11 32.77 10.10
C THR A 24 17.72 32.91 9.51
N ASN A 25 17.13 31.79 9.12
CA ASN A 25 15.74 31.73 8.64
C ASN A 25 14.77 31.87 9.83
N HIS A 26 13.94 32.92 9.84
CA HIS A 26 13.00 33.18 10.93
C HIS A 26 11.60 32.64 10.62
N PHE A 27 11.19 31.62 11.35
CA PHE A 27 9.85 31.05 11.31
C PHE A 27 9.00 31.57 12.47
N VAL A 28 7.76 31.99 12.16
CA VAL A 28 6.80 32.43 13.14
C VAL A 28 5.60 31.51 13.14
N VAL A 29 5.44 30.74 14.21
CA VAL A 29 4.27 29.88 14.48
C VAL A 29 3.22 30.71 15.20
N LYS A 30 2.05 30.95 14.60
CA LYS A 30 0.96 31.74 15.19
C LYS A 30 0.18 30.91 16.22
N ALA A 31 0.77 30.69 17.39
CA ALA A 31 0.30 29.75 18.43
C ALA A 31 -1.11 30.04 18.98
N ASN A 32 -1.62 31.27 18.78
CA ASN A 32 -2.97 31.67 19.16
C ASN A 32 -4.00 31.55 18.03
N LYS A 33 -3.60 31.10 16.84
CA LYS A 33 -4.45 30.97 15.65
C LYS A 33 -4.53 29.52 15.24
N LEU A 34 -5.44 28.75 15.85
CA LEU A 34 -5.75 27.42 15.38
C LEU A 34 -6.52 27.54 14.06
N GLY A 35 -6.00 26.88 13.02
CA GLY A 35 -6.54 26.85 11.67
C GLY A 35 -7.50 25.69 11.46
N ALA A 36 -7.45 25.11 10.27
CA ALA A 36 -8.29 23.98 9.87
C ALA A 36 -8.08 22.75 10.78
N GLU A 37 -9.16 22.03 11.03
CA GLU A 37 -9.10 20.70 11.61
C GLU A 37 -8.43 19.73 10.63
N ILE A 38 -7.57 18.88 11.16
CA ILE A 38 -6.93 17.82 10.39
C ILE A 38 -7.78 16.57 10.50
N GLN A 39 -8.25 16.07 9.37
CA GLN A 39 -9.10 14.88 9.34
C GLN A 39 -8.35 13.65 9.87
N PRO A 40 -9.03 12.75 10.58
CA PRO A 40 -8.45 11.46 10.95
C PRO A 40 -7.87 10.70 9.76
N THR A 41 -8.47 10.87 8.58
CA THR A 41 -8.13 10.22 7.31
C THR A 41 -6.99 10.87 6.54
N MET A 42 -6.33 11.92 7.06
CA MET A 42 -5.34 12.73 6.32
C MET A 42 -4.23 11.90 5.67
N TYR A 43 -3.71 10.89 6.35
CA TYR A 43 -2.65 10.01 5.83
C TYR A 43 -3.11 8.57 5.88
N GLY A 44 -2.88 7.82 4.80
CA GLY A 44 -3.32 6.44 4.72
C GLY A 44 -2.60 5.65 3.64
N HIS A 45 -3.19 4.53 3.28
CA HIS A 45 -2.64 3.59 2.32
C HIS A 45 -3.55 3.36 1.13
N PHE A 46 -2.94 3.19 -0.03
CA PHE A 46 -3.55 2.68 -1.24
C PHE A 46 -3.08 1.25 -1.47
N PHE A 47 -4.00 0.31 -1.60
CA PHE A 47 -3.70 -1.08 -1.93
C PHE A 47 -4.24 -1.43 -3.31
N GLU A 48 -3.38 -2.01 -4.13
CA GLU A 48 -3.71 -2.66 -5.39
C GLU A 48 -2.95 -3.98 -5.50
N ASP A 49 -3.57 -4.99 -6.08
CA ASP A 49 -2.91 -6.25 -6.43
C ASP A 49 -2.08 -6.09 -7.71
N ILE A 50 -1.01 -5.33 -7.59
CA ILE A 50 0.10 -5.17 -8.54
C ILE A 50 1.37 -5.68 -7.87
N ASN A 51 2.39 -6.06 -8.62
CA ASN A 51 3.69 -6.48 -8.08
C ASN A 51 3.61 -7.68 -7.13
N TYR A 52 2.61 -8.54 -7.30
CA TYR A 52 2.27 -9.65 -6.39
C TYR A 52 1.91 -9.17 -4.98
N GLY A 53 1.16 -8.07 -4.89
CA GLY A 53 0.80 -7.47 -3.60
C GLY A 53 -0.24 -8.27 -2.79
N ALA A 54 -1.16 -8.99 -3.45
CA ALA A 54 -2.14 -9.89 -2.79
C ALA A 54 -1.65 -11.33 -2.80
N ASP A 55 -1.98 -12.12 -3.82
CA ASP A 55 -1.48 -13.50 -3.97
C ASP A 55 0.05 -13.49 -4.13
N GLY A 56 0.77 -14.19 -3.26
CA GLY A 56 2.22 -14.15 -3.16
C GLY A 56 2.79 -12.98 -2.34
N GLY A 57 1.92 -12.17 -1.75
CA GLY A 57 2.24 -11.01 -0.91
C GLY A 57 1.51 -11.00 0.42
N LEU A 58 0.56 -10.05 0.59
CA LEU A 58 -0.22 -9.92 1.83
C LEU A 58 -1.02 -11.16 2.18
N TYR A 59 -1.64 -11.80 1.21
CA TYR A 59 -2.34 -13.06 1.42
C TYR A 59 -1.33 -14.16 1.64
N ALA A 60 -1.35 -14.78 2.83
CA ALA A 60 -0.30 -15.71 3.25
C ALA A 60 -0.43 -17.13 2.66
N GLU A 61 -1.27 -17.34 1.64
CA GLU A 61 -1.32 -18.58 0.86
C GLU A 61 0.00 -18.81 0.12
N LEU A 62 0.61 -19.96 0.32
CA LEU A 62 1.89 -20.30 -0.26
C LEU A 62 1.78 -21.17 -1.52
N VAL A 63 0.59 -21.73 -1.79
CA VAL A 63 0.33 -22.58 -2.96
C VAL A 63 -0.18 -21.75 -4.13
N LYS A 64 0.55 -21.77 -5.23
CA LYS A 64 0.13 -21.17 -6.49
C LYS A 64 -0.86 -22.09 -7.21
N ASN A 65 -1.93 -21.51 -7.79
CA ASN A 65 -2.95 -22.28 -8.52
C ASN A 65 -3.56 -23.43 -7.66
N ARG A 66 -4.01 -23.11 -6.48
CA ARG A 66 -4.47 -24.07 -5.45
C ARG A 66 -5.68 -24.89 -5.87
N SER A 67 -6.55 -24.36 -6.76
CA SER A 67 -7.79 -24.98 -7.25
C SER A 67 -7.72 -25.40 -8.72
N PHE A 68 -6.53 -25.39 -9.32
CA PHE A 68 -6.30 -25.81 -10.71
C PHE A 68 -7.14 -25.05 -11.75
N GLU A 69 -7.49 -23.79 -11.46
CA GLU A 69 -8.33 -22.94 -12.33
C GLU A 69 -7.57 -22.07 -13.31
N PHE A 70 -6.25 -21.99 -13.23
CA PHE A 70 -5.48 -21.25 -14.22
C PHE A 70 -5.74 -21.74 -15.65
N PRO A 71 -5.66 -20.91 -16.69
CA PRO A 71 -5.87 -21.35 -18.08
C PRO A 71 -5.08 -22.61 -18.44
N ASN A 72 -3.80 -22.67 -18.06
CA ASN A 72 -3.07 -23.92 -17.97
C ASN A 72 -3.30 -24.53 -16.58
N ARG A 73 -4.20 -25.51 -16.48
CA ARG A 73 -4.69 -26.10 -15.22
C ARG A 73 -3.59 -26.57 -14.26
N LEU A 74 -2.44 -26.99 -14.80
CA LEU A 74 -1.30 -27.46 -14.02
C LEU A 74 -0.16 -26.44 -13.94
N GLN A 75 -0.39 -25.19 -14.30
CA GLN A 75 0.62 -24.14 -14.15
C GLN A 75 0.97 -23.95 -12.67
N GLY A 76 2.26 -23.87 -12.34
CA GLY A 76 2.76 -23.86 -10.96
C GLY A 76 2.89 -25.26 -10.34
N TRP A 77 2.46 -26.30 -11.06
CA TRP A 77 2.50 -27.71 -10.63
C TRP A 77 3.38 -28.58 -11.55
N LYS A 78 4.33 -29.27 -10.94
CA LYS A 78 5.07 -30.36 -11.58
C LYS A 78 4.40 -31.67 -11.24
N THR A 79 4.22 -32.55 -12.24
CA THR A 79 3.52 -33.83 -12.06
C THR A 79 4.47 -35.00 -12.11
N PHE A 80 4.14 -36.06 -11.37
CA PHE A 80 4.84 -37.34 -11.32
C PHE A 80 3.85 -38.48 -11.55
N GLY A 81 4.21 -39.45 -12.40
CA GLY A 81 3.36 -40.60 -12.67
C GLY A 81 2.07 -40.25 -13.41
N LYS A 82 0.94 -40.85 -13.02
CA LYS A 82 -0.35 -40.67 -13.69
C LYS A 82 -1.21 -39.64 -12.97
N VAL A 83 -1.23 -38.43 -13.50
CA VAL A 83 -2.04 -37.30 -13.03
C VAL A 83 -2.97 -36.87 -14.14
N SER A 84 -4.23 -36.58 -13.84
CA SER A 84 -5.22 -36.06 -14.79
C SER A 84 -6.09 -34.99 -14.13
N VAL A 85 -6.37 -33.92 -14.89
CA VAL A 85 -7.34 -32.89 -14.47
C VAL A 85 -8.74 -33.37 -14.78
N GLN A 86 -9.66 -33.11 -13.87
CA GLN A 86 -11.10 -33.37 -13.96
C GLN A 86 -11.84 -32.04 -13.76
N GLU A 87 -13.14 -31.98 -14.09
CA GLU A 87 -13.93 -30.75 -14.11
C GLU A 87 -15.33 -30.88 -13.46
N ASP A 88 -15.55 -31.96 -12.72
CA ASP A 88 -16.79 -32.22 -11.95
C ASP A 88 -16.53 -32.12 -10.43
N GLY A 89 -15.80 -31.12 -10.00
CA GLY A 89 -15.38 -30.89 -8.62
C GLY A 89 -16.49 -30.38 -7.70
N PRO A 90 -16.17 -30.14 -6.42
CA PRO A 90 -17.16 -29.85 -5.39
C PRO A 90 -17.65 -28.39 -5.39
N PHE A 91 -17.00 -27.49 -6.11
CA PHE A 91 -17.28 -26.05 -6.08
C PHE A 91 -17.74 -25.55 -7.44
N ASP A 92 -18.91 -24.93 -7.50
CA ASP A 92 -19.53 -24.48 -8.76
C ASP A 92 -18.66 -23.49 -9.56
N LYS A 93 -17.93 -22.62 -8.86
CA LYS A 93 -17.05 -21.61 -9.49
C LYS A 93 -15.61 -22.07 -9.65
N ASN A 94 -15.22 -23.16 -9.00
CA ASN A 94 -13.91 -23.81 -9.09
C ASN A 94 -14.11 -25.32 -9.31
N PRO A 95 -14.59 -25.75 -10.50
CA PRO A 95 -14.96 -27.14 -10.75
C PRO A 95 -13.77 -28.06 -11.03
N HIS A 96 -12.56 -27.52 -11.27
CA HIS A 96 -11.42 -28.35 -11.63
C HIS A 96 -10.74 -28.94 -10.39
N TYR A 97 -10.29 -30.18 -10.55
CA TYR A 97 -9.49 -30.88 -9.56
C TYR A 97 -8.52 -31.85 -10.23
N VAL A 98 -7.57 -32.39 -9.50
CA VAL A 98 -6.65 -33.41 -10.02
C VAL A 98 -6.92 -34.77 -9.44
N ARG A 99 -6.85 -35.80 -10.32
CA ARG A 99 -6.85 -37.19 -9.96
C ARG A 99 -5.45 -37.77 -10.02
N LEU A 100 -4.97 -38.28 -8.91
CA LEU A 100 -3.74 -39.09 -8.82
C LEU A 100 -4.12 -40.56 -8.92
N SER A 101 -3.46 -41.31 -9.80
CA SER A 101 -3.67 -42.74 -9.98
C SER A 101 -2.38 -43.54 -9.82
N SER A 102 -2.35 -44.48 -8.92
CA SER A 102 -1.18 -45.33 -8.66
C SER A 102 -1.51 -46.80 -8.79
N PRO A 103 -0.70 -47.57 -9.55
CA PRO A 103 -0.82 -49.04 -9.63
C PRO A 103 -0.24 -49.79 -8.42
N GLY A 104 0.19 -49.08 -7.37
CA GLY A 104 0.74 -49.68 -6.16
C GLY A 104 2.19 -50.12 -6.20
N HIS A 105 2.93 -49.83 -7.27
CA HIS A 105 4.33 -50.19 -7.39
C HIS A 105 5.25 -49.18 -6.70
N ALA A 106 6.08 -49.64 -5.75
CA ALA A 106 6.93 -48.83 -4.91
C ALA A 106 7.95 -47.93 -5.65
N HIS A 107 8.21 -48.21 -6.92
CA HIS A 107 9.24 -47.48 -7.70
C HIS A 107 8.69 -46.40 -8.62
N LYS A 108 7.35 -46.22 -8.73
CA LYS A 108 6.74 -45.17 -9.56
C LYS A 108 5.82 -44.33 -8.66
N ARG A 109 6.36 -43.26 -8.10
CA ARG A 109 5.57 -42.30 -7.32
C ARG A 109 4.63 -41.52 -8.26
N THR A 110 3.38 -41.41 -7.89
CA THR A 110 2.41 -40.53 -8.52
C THR A 110 2.12 -39.36 -7.58
N GLY A 111 2.20 -38.13 -8.10
CA GLY A 111 2.00 -36.96 -7.25
C GLY A 111 2.19 -35.63 -7.94
N LEU A 112 2.25 -34.61 -7.13
CA LEU A 112 2.34 -33.20 -7.49
C LEU A 112 3.44 -32.51 -6.68
N GLU A 113 4.07 -31.49 -7.28
CA GLU A 113 4.96 -30.57 -6.61
C GLU A 113 4.60 -29.14 -6.98
N ASN A 114 4.38 -28.27 -5.99
CA ASN A 114 4.06 -26.86 -6.18
C ASN A 114 5.27 -26.01 -5.85
N GLU A 115 5.60 -25.09 -6.74
CA GLU A 115 6.73 -24.17 -6.62
C GLU A 115 6.42 -22.91 -5.79
N GLY A 116 5.14 -22.66 -5.47
CA GLY A 116 4.70 -21.43 -4.82
C GLY A 116 4.83 -20.18 -5.70
N PHE A 117 4.92 -19.03 -5.05
CA PHE A 117 5.13 -17.73 -5.67
C PHE A 117 6.61 -17.36 -5.57
N PHE A 118 7.41 -17.62 -6.63
CA PHE A 118 8.89 -17.46 -6.61
C PHE A 118 9.57 -18.30 -5.54
N GLY A 119 9.00 -19.45 -5.17
CA GLY A 119 9.36 -20.31 -4.06
C GLY A 119 8.36 -20.23 -2.91
N ILE A 120 8.45 -21.19 -2.00
CA ILE A 120 7.72 -21.20 -0.73
C ILE A 120 8.69 -20.81 0.39
N GLY A 121 8.46 -19.66 1.03
CA GLY A 121 9.25 -19.22 2.18
C GLY A 121 9.00 -20.08 3.42
N LEU A 122 10.04 -20.74 3.91
CA LEU A 122 10.00 -21.55 5.12
C LEU A 122 10.91 -20.94 6.17
N LYS A 123 10.45 -20.83 7.43
CA LYS A 123 11.25 -20.33 8.56
C LYS A 123 11.49 -21.46 9.56
N ALA A 124 12.71 -21.55 10.08
CA ALA A 124 13.10 -22.58 11.03
C ALA A 124 12.19 -22.57 12.28
N ASN A 125 11.72 -23.75 12.66
CA ASN A 125 10.82 -23.99 13.79
C ASN A 125 9.40 -23.40 13.65
N GLU A 126 9.07 -22.78 12.54
CA GLU A 126 7.69 -22.35 12.27
C GLU A 126 6.83 -23.51 11.75
N LYS A 127 5.53 -23.39 12.02
CA LYS A 127 4.52 -24.36 11.64
C LYS A 127 3.77 -23.89 10.42
N TYR A 128 3.46 -24.83 9.53
CA TYR A 128 2.72 -24.62 8.30
C TYR A 128 1.50 -25.56 8.30
N ARG A 129 0.31 -24.99 8.10
CA ARG A 129 -0.93 -25.73 7.97
C ARG A 129 -1.18 -26.03 6.50
N PHE A 130 -1.09 -27.29 6.17
CA PHE A 130 -1.56 -27.83 4.90
C PHE A 130 -3.02 -28.18 5.02
N SER A 131 -3.83 -27.88 4.00
CA SER A 131 -5.18 -28.36 3.86
C SER A 131 -5.49 -28.74 2.42
N VAL A 132 -6.44 -29.67 2.24
CA VAL A 132 -6.86 -30.13 0.92
C VAL A 132 -8.29 -30.66 1.00
N TRP A 133 -9.10 -30.33 0.02
CA TRP A 133 -10.35 -31.07 -0.22
C TRP A 133 -10.01 -32.32 -1.02
N ALA A 134 -10.43 -33.47 -0.52
CA ALA A 134 -10.11 -34.76 -1.14
C ALA A 134 -11.26 -35.75 -1.02
N LYS A 135 -11.31 -36.68 -1.98
CA LYS A 135 -12.13 -37.88 -1.92
C LYS A 135 -11.32 -39.09 -2.38
N GLY A 136 -11.62 -40.25 -1.76
CA GLY A 136 -10.94 -41.51 -2.03
C GLY A 136 -11.53 -42.64 -1.18
N ASN A 137 -10.99 -43.84 -1.36
CA ASN A 137 -11.41 -45.01 -0.62
C ASN A 137 -10.22 -45.64 0.12
N ALA A 138 -9.92 -45.10 1.29
CA ALA A 138 -8.78 -45.49 2.13
C ALA A 138 -7.40 -45.31 1.47
N GLN A 139 -7.24 -44.31 0.59
CA GLN A 139 -5.96 -43.91 0.05
C GLN A 139 -5.15 -43.12 1.08
N LYS A 140 -3.82 -43.19 0.96
CA LYS A 140 -2.90 -42.42 1.79
C LYS A 140 -2.12 -41.46 0.91
N ILE A 141 -2.10 -40.18 1.29
CA ILE A 141 -1.23 -39.18 0.69
C ILE A 141 -0.08 -38.84 1.64
N LEU A 142 1.09 -38.65 1.08
CA LEU A 142 2.28 -38.16 1.76
C LEU A 142 2.49 -36.70 1.36
N VAL A 143 2.51 -35.81 2.33
CA VAL A 143 2.73 -34.38 2.14
C VAL A 143 4.12 -34.03 2.65
N GLU A 144 4.90 -33.34 1.84
CA GLU A 144 6.31 -33.02 2.14
C GLU A 144 6.59 -31.53 1.87
N LEU A 145 7.32 -30.88 2.79
CA LEU A 145 8.04 -29.65 2.52
C LEU A 145 9.45 -30.03 2.09
N ILE A 146 9.94 -29.46 0.99
CA ILE A 146 11.22 -29.85 0.41
C ILE A 146 12.10 -28.65 0.09
N ASP A 147 13.43 -28.87 0.14
CA ASP A 147 14.41 -28.06 -0.56
C ASP A 147 14.66 -28.72 -1.93
N PRO A 148 14.22 -28.11 -3.04
CA PRO A 148 14.35 -28.70 -4.35
C PRO A 148 15.78 -28.67 -4.91
N TYR A 149 16.68 -27.87 -4.32
CA TYR A 149 18.00 -27.55 -4.85
C TYR A 149 19.17 -27.92 -3.91
N SER A 150 18.91 -28.63 -2.80
CA SER A 150 19.94 -28.97 -1.83
C SER A 150 21.04 -29.81 -2.45
N MET A 151 22.26 -29.25 -2.55
CA MET A 151 23.45 -29.92 -3.12
C MET A 151 23.20 -30.64 -4.47
N GLY A 152 22.24 -30.12 -5.28
CA GLY A 152 21.86 -30.72 -6.57
C GLY A 152 20.86 -31.87 -6.47
N GLU A 153 20.35 -32.18 -5.29
CA GLU A 153 19.31 -33.16 -5.04
C GLU A 153 18.14 -32.56 -4.25
N THR A 154 16.98 -33.20 -4.33
CA THR A 154 15.82 -32.79 -3.52
C THR A 154 15.94 -33.33 -2.11
N GLN A 155 15.91 -32.44 -1.12
CA GLN A 155 15.90 -32.80 0.31
C GLN A 155 14.50 -32.66 0.91
N VAL A 156 14.00 -33.70 1.58
CA VAL A 156 12.76 -33.61 2.37
C VAL A 156 13.08 -32.97 3.71
N LEU A 157 12.44 -31.85 4.00
CA LEU A 157 12.61 -31.06 5.23
C LEU A 157 11.63 -31.50 6.31
N ALA A 158 10.36 -31.69 5.93
CA ALA A 158 9.32 -32.18 6.81
C ALA A 158 8.33 -33.02 6.01
N SER A 159 7.70 -34.00 6.66
CA SER A 159 6.69 -34.85 6.01
C SER A 159 5.63 -35.32 6.98
N GLY A 160 4.44 -35.58 6.45
CA GLY A 160 3.34 -36.17 7.18
C GLY A 160 2.41 -36.96 6.25
N LYS A 161 1.56 -37.82 6.82
CA LYS A 161 0.63 -38.65 6.08
C LYS A 161 -0.79 -38.32 6.44
N ILE A 162 -1.68 -38.31 5.44
CA ILE A 162 -3.13 -38.17 5.62
C ILE A 162 -3.79 -39.39 5.01
N GLU A 163 -4.74 -39.98 5.72
CA GLU A 163 -5.60 -41.04 5.22
C GLU A 163 -6.91 -40.45 4.69
N ILE A 164 -7.16 -40.62 3.40
CA ILE A 164 -8.37 -40.13 2.74
C ILE A 164 -9.42 -41.31 2.81
N ASN A 165 -10.31 -41.19 3.77
CA ASN A 165 -11.25 -42.26 4.13
C ASN A 165 -12.71 -41.96 3.76
N SER A 166 -12.93 -41.01 2.84
CA SER A 166 -14.28 -40.66 2.37
C SER A 166 -14.35 -40.70 0.84
N SER A 167 -15.39 -41.38 0.33
CA SER A 167 -15.75 -41.36 -1.09
C SER A 167 -16.41 -40.06 -1.51
N GLU A 168 -16.84 -39.23 -0.54
CA GLU A 168 -17.36 -37.89 -0.75
C GLU A 168 -16.30 -36.86 -0.46
N TRP A 169 -16.39 -35.68 -1.06
CA TRP A 169 -15.48 -34.58 -0.83
C TRP A 169 -15.46 -34.16 0.63
N LYS A 170 -14.27 -34.11 1.22
CA LYS A 170 -14.04 -33.71 2.60
C LYS A 170 -12.73 -32.95 2.72
N LYS A 171 -12.70 -31.95 3.60
CA LYS A 171 -11.46 -31.21 3.92
C LYS A 171 -10.61 -32.03 4.89
N TYR A 172 -9.32 -32.14 4.59
CA TYR A 172 -8.30 -32.77 5.43
C TYR A 172 -7.21 -31.77 5.72
N GLU A 173 -6.59 -31.88 6.90
CA GLU A 173 -5.58 -30.95 7.36
C GLU A 173 -4.38 -31.69 7.96
N LEU A 174 -3.20 -31.04 7.89
CA LEU A 174 -1.96 -31.49 8.47
C LEU A 174 -1.09 -30.28 8.83
N VAL A 175 -0.43 -30.34 9.99
CA VAL A 175 0.56 -29.32 10.36
C VAL A 175 1.96 -29.90 10.22
N LEU A 176 2.81 -29.17 9.48
CA LEU A 176 4.23 -29.48 9.29
C LEU A 176 5.08 -28.41 9.95
N THR A 177 6.24 -28.78 10.48
CA THR A 177 7.21 -27.83 11.06
C THR A 177 8.48 -27.84 10.23
N SER A 178 8.90 -26.67 9.75
CA SER A 178 10.16 -26.56 9.01
C SER A 178 11.37 -26.60 9.96
N PRO A 179 12.37 -27.44 9.71
CA PRO A 179 13.61 -27.44 10.50
C PRO A 179 14.60 -26.35 10.10
N VAL A 180 14.38 -25.67 8.96
CA VAL A 180 15.32 -24.73 8.38
C VAL A 180 14.60 -23.46 7.90
N THR A 181 15.37 -22.38 7.73
CA THR A 181 14.94 -21.18 7.00
C THR A 181 15.38 -21.32 5.54
N LEU A 182 14.42 -21.24 4.61
CA LEU A 182 14.62 -21.42 3.18
C LEU A 182 13.66 -20.50 2.41
N GLU A 183 14.17 -19.72 1.46
CA GLU A 183 13.35 -18.78 0.68
C GLU A 183 12.57 -19.48 -0.44
N GLU A 184 13.15 -20.50 -1.06
CA GLU A 184 12.63 -21.18 -2.25
C GLU A 184 12.35 -22.66 -1.99
N GLY A 185 11.61 -22.98 -0.93
CA GLY A 185 11.08 -24.32 -0.70
C GLY A 185 9.92 -24.65 -1.64
N HIS A 186 9.56 -25.94 -1.76
CA HIS A 186 8.39 -26.41 -2.48
C HIS A 186 7.50 -27.30 -1.58
N LEU A 187 6.23 -27.42 -1.97
CA LEU A 187 5.28 -28.38 -1.42
C LEU A 187 5.17 -29.58 -2.36
N ARG A 188 5.22 -30.81 -1.81
CA ARG A 188 5.08 -32.01 -2.60
C ARG A 188 4.04 -32.96 -2.00
N ILE A 189 3.20 -33.54 -2.86
CA ILE A 189 2.14 -34.47 -2.46
C ILE A 189 2.28 -35.74 -3.29
N PHE A 190 2.40 -36.90 -2.63
CA PHE A 190 2.43 -38.19 -3.30
C PHE A 190 1.28 -39.10 -2.85
N LEU A 191 0.69 -39.82 -3.77
CA LEU A 191 -0.18 -40.93 -3.46
C LEU A 191 0.68 -42.10 -2.98
N ALA A 192 0.51 -42.46 -1.69
CA ALA A 192 1.33 -43.45 -0.99
C ALA A 192 0.66 -44.83 -0.88
N SER A 193 -0.45 -45.05 -1.63
CA SER A 193 -1.20 -46.30 -1.71
C SER A 193 -1.59 -46.59 -3.14
N GLU A 194 -2.06 -47.80 -3.40
CA GLU A 194 -2.70 -48.17 -4.66
C GLU A 194 -4.08 -47.53 -4.81
N GLY A 195 -4.51 -47.25 -6.08
CA GLY A 195 -5.83 -46.72 -6.37
C GLY A 195 -5.77 -45.25 -6.85
N ASN A 196 -6.91 -44.57 -6.65
CA ASN A 196 -7.10 -43.20 -7.06
C ASN A 196 -7.44 -42.30 -5.87
N VAL A 197 -6.95 -41.09 -5.88
CA VAL A 197 -7.35 -40.00 -4.98
C VAL A 197 -7.59 -38.74 -5.81
N ASP A 198 -8.66 -38.05 -5.48
CA ASP A 198 -9.00 -36.76 -6.06
C ASP A 198 -8.65 -35.64 -5.07
N LEU A 199 -7.99 -34.59 -5.55
CA LEU A 199 -7.51 -33.46 -4.75
C LEU A 199 -7.96 -32.15 -5.37
N GLU A 200 -8.53 -31.28 -4.54
CA GLU A 200 -8.96 -29.94 -4.91
C GLU A 200 -8.63 -28.96 -3.77
N HIS A 201 -8.49 -27.67 -4.08
CA HIS A 201 -8.19 -26.58 -3.14
C HIS A 201 -7.04 -26.94 -2.20
N VAL A 202 -5.89 -27.21 -2.81
CA VAL A 202 -4.63 -27.51 -2.09
C VAL A 202 -4.05 -26.22 -1.54
N SER A 203 -3.86 -26.15 -0.24
CA SER A 203 -3.51 -24.91 0.46
C SER A 203 -2.41 -25.14 1.48
N LEU A 204 -1.53 -24.13 1.65
CA LEU A 204 -0.47 -24.15 2.66
C LEU A 204 -0.29 -22.74 3.25
N PHE A 205 -0.54 -22.59 4.53
CA PHE A 205 -0.37 -21.31 5.25
C PHE A 205 0.63 -21.44 6.38
N PRO A 206 1.42 -20.40 6.70
CA PRO A 206 2.04 -20.29 8.00
C PRO A 206 0.95 -20.27 9.09
N VAL A 207 1.20 -20.87 10.24
CA VAL A 207 0.28 -20.78 11.39
C VAL A 207 0.37 -19.40 12.04
N ASP A 208 1.55 -18.77 12.02
CA ASP A 208 1.75 -17.41 12.53
C ASP A 208 1.36 -16.36 11.47
N THR A 209 0.07 -16.12 11.35
CA THR A 209 -0.52 -15.06 10.53
C THR A 209 -0.84 -13.81 11.37
N TRP A 210 -1.22 -12.72 10.73
CA TRP A 210 -1.69 -11.52 11.41
C TRP A 210 -2.89 -11.82 12.32
N LYS A 211 -2.76 -11.45 13.62
CA LYS A 211 -3.73 -11.76 14.68
C LYS A 211 -4.05 -13.26 14.82
N GLY A 212 -3.23 -14.14 14.30
CA GLY A 212 -3.42 -15.58 14.36
C GLY A 212 -4.64 -16.09 13.60
N ARG A 213 -5.16 -15.32 12.63
CA ARG A 213 -6.30 -15.75 11.82
C ARG A 213 -5.92 -16.90 10.91
N GLU A 214 -6.77 -17.92 10.90
CA GLU A 214 -6.65 -19.01 9.94
C GLU A 214 -6.78 -18.48 8.51
N ASN A 215 -5.95 -18.98 7.59
CA ASN A 215 -5.88 -18.52 6.19
C ASN A 215 -5.77 -16.98 6.09
N GLY A 216 -5.02 -16.40 7.02
CA GLY A 216 -4.93 -14.97 7.20
C GLY A 216 -3.85 -14.30 6.35
N LEU A 217 -3.44 -13.13 6.81
CA LEU A 217 -2.49 -12.27 6.12
C LEU A 217 -1.07 -12.43 6.68
N ARG A 218 -0.09 -12.11 5.85
CA ARG A 218 1.33 -12.14 6.19
C ARG A 218 1.65 -11.09 7.25
N LYS A 219 2.09 -11.55 8.41
CA LYS A 219 2.22 -10.76 9.63
C LYS A 219 3.20 -9.60 9.51
N ASP A 220 4.38 -9.82 8.91
CA ASP A 220 5.40 -8.79 8.75
C ASP A 220 4.93 -7.64 7.85
N LEU A 221 4.22 -7.94 6.77
CA LEU A 221 3.68 -6.94 5.86
C LEU A 221 2.57 -6.13 6.52
N VAL A 222 1.60 -6.78 7.17
CA VAL A 222 0.54 -6.05 7.87
C VAL A 222 1.09 -5.22 9.03
N GLN A 223 2.10 -5.72 9.77
CA GLN A 223 2.74 -4.95 10.81
C GLN A 223 3.38 -3.67 10.25
N ALA A 224 4.07 -3.76 9.11
CA ALA A 224 4.65 -2.59 8.47
C ALA A 224 3.59 -1.56 8.01
N LEU A 225 2.39 -2.01 7.61
CA LEU A 225 1.28 -1.13 7.29
C LEU A 225 0.69 -0.47 8.55
N ALA A 226 0.41 -1.26 9.58
CA ALA A 226 -0.20 -0.79 10.83
C ALA A 226 0.71 0.19 11.59
N ASP A 227 2.02 0.00 11.53
CA ASP A 227 3.02 0.85 12.20
C ASP A 227 2.95 2.32 11.73
N THR A 228 2.48 2.61 10.53
CA THR A 228 2.31 4.00 10.05
C THR A 228 1.09 4.71 10.63
N LYS A 229 0.21 4.01 11.35
CA LYS A 229 -1.08 4.50 11.86
C LYS A 229 -1.96 5.13 10.77
N PRO A 230 -2.30 4.38 9.72
CA PRO A 230 -3.08 4.91 8.62
C PRO A 230 -4.48 5.30 9.08
N GLY A 231 -4.97 6.45 8.64
CA GLY A 231 -6.33 6.93 8.92
C GLY A 231 -7.35 6.47 7.87
N VAL A 232 -6.89 6.06 6.69
CA VAL A 232 -7.73 5.55 5.59
C VAL A 232 -6.99 4.43 4.85
N PHE A 233 -7.76 3.46 4.35
CA PHE A 233 -7.26 2.37 3.52
C PHE A 233 -8.10 2.27 2.25
N ARG A 234 -7.54 2.68 1.10
CA ARG A 234 -8.15 2.58 -0.22
C ARG A 234 -7.85 1.23 -0.84
N PHE A 235 -8.90 0.55 -1.35
CA PHE A 235 -8.81 -0.76 -2.00
C PHE A 235 -9.96 -0.98 -3.00
N PRO A 236 -9.96 -2.01 -3.85
CA PRO A 236 -8.95 -3.06 -4.05
C PRO A 236 -7.81 -2.59 -4.94
N GLY A 237 -7.78 -1.36 -5.35
CA GLY A 237 -6.80 -0.77 -6.22
C GLY A 237 -7.28 0.44 -6.94
N GLY A 238 -6.53 0.72 -7.88
CA GLY A 238 -6.46 1.51 -9.06
C GLY A 238 -7.01 0.75 -10.27
N CYS A 239 -6.13 0.50 -11.25
CA CYS A 239 -6.53 -0.02 -12.56
C CYS A 239 -7.13 -1.44 -12.54
N ILE A 240 -6.91 -2.25 -11.51
CA ILE A 240 -7.58 -3.56 -11.42
C ILE A 240 -9.09 -3.43 -11.21
N VAL A 241 -9.57 -2.28 -10.69
CA VAL A 241 -11.01 -1.99 -10.60
C VAL A 241 -11.64 -1.97 -11.99
N GLU A 242 -10.89 -1.50 -12.98
CA GLU A 242 -11.35 -1.33 -14.36
C GLU A 242 -11.27 -2.63 -15.17
N GLY A 243 -10.16 -3.37 -15.04
CA GLY A 243 -9.80 -4.49 -15.91
C GLY A 243 -9.28 -4.03 -17.27
N THR A 244 -8.59 -4.90 -18.01
CA THR A 244 -8.24 -4.67 -19.42
C THR A 244 -9.48 -4.80 -20.29
N GLU A 245 -10.24 -5.86 -20.09
CA GLU A 245 -11.60 -6.02 -20.57
C GLU A 245 -12.56 -5.83 -19.40
N ILE A 246 -13.80 -5.45 -19.66
CA ILE A 246 -14.77 -5.17 -18.59
C ILE A 246 -15.11 -6.40 -17.77
N GLU A 247 -14.96 -7.58 -18.35
CA GLU A 247 -15.16 -8.87 -17.70
C GLU A 247 -14.10 -9.16 -16.65
N ASP A 248 -12.86 -8.67 -16.85
CA ASP A 248 -11.72 -8.84 -15.93
C ASP A 248 -11.69 -7.81 -14.79
N ARG A 249 -12.68 -6.90 -14.74
CA ARG A 249 -12.79 -5.95 -13.65
C ARG A 249 -12.84 -6.64 -12.30
N TYR A 250 -12.37 -5.98 -11.26
CA TYR A 250 -12.53 -6.49 -9.90
C TYR A 250 -14.01 -6.48 -9.49
N GLN A 251 -14.69 -7.64 -9.63
CA GLN A 251 -16.08 -7.80 -9.18
C GLN A 251 -16.09 -8.24 -7.71
N TRP A 252 -16.36 -7.30 -6.80
CA TRP A 252 -16.30 -7.54 -5.36
C TRP A 252 -17.19 -8.70 -4.89
N LYS A 253 -18.35 -8.93 -5.52
CA LYS A 253 -19.25 -10.03 -5.22
C LYS A 253 -18.62 -11.41 -5.45
N ASN A 254 -17.63 -11.50 -6.31
CA ASN A 254 -16.84 -12.71 -6.52
C ASN A 254 -15.80 -12.95 -5.43
N SER A 255 -15.47 -11.90 -4.65
CA SER A 255 -14.42 -11.94 -3.64
C SER A 255 -14.92 -12.10 -2.20
N VAL A 256 -16.21 -12.41 -2.02
CA VAL A 256 -16.85 -12.68 -0.73
C VAL A 256 -17.54 -14.06 -0.72
N GLY A 257 -17.88 -14.54 0.46
CA GLY A 257 -18.37 -15.90 0.67
C GLY A 257 -17.25 -16.91 0.89
N PRO A 258 -17.53 -18.23 0.86
CA PRO A 258 -16.53 -19.28 1.06
C PRO A 258 -15.38 -19.17 0.06
N VAL A 259 -14.16 -19.19 0.57
CA VAL A 259 -12.93 -18.98 -0.21
C VAL A 259 -12.74 -20.03 -1.32
N GLU A 260 -13.20 -21.25 -1.06
CA GLU A 260 -13.12 -22.37 -2.00
C GLU A 260 -14.00 -22.17 -3.25
N ASN A 261 -15.04 -21.33 -3.15
CA ASN A 261 -15.96 -21.05 -4.25
C ASN A 261 -15.81 -19.64 -4.84
N ARG A 262 -14.71 -18.94 -4.56
CA ARG A 262 -14.39 -17.66 -5.20
C ARG A 262 -13.69 -17.94 -6.54
N PRO A 263 -14.22 -17.43 -7.68
CA PRO A 263 -13.64 -17.74 -8.98
C PRO A 263 -12.28 -17.08 -9.18
N LEU A 264 -11.48 -17.67 -10.07
CA LEU A 264 -10.27 -17.02 -10.58
C LEU A 264 -10.64 -15.80 -11.41
N ASN A 265 -9.86 -14.73 -11.30
CA ASN A 265 -9.90 -13.55 -12.16
C ASN A 265 -8.55 -13.33 -12.82
N SER A 266 -8.53 -12.88 -14.07
CA SER A 266 -7.30 -12.43 -14.72
C SER A 266 -6.84 -11.12 -14.09
N ASN A 267 -5.55 -11.03 -13.76
CA ASN A 267 -5.00 -9.77 -13.30
C ASN A 267 -4.60 -8.92 -14.49
N ARG A 268 -5.08 -7.67 -14.55
CA ARG A 268 -4.75 -6.78 -15.67
C ARG A 268 -3.25 -6.52 -15.85
N TRP A 269 -2.45 -6.80 -14.85
CA TRP A 269 -1.00 -6.61 -14.87
C TRP A 269 -0.21 -7.76 -15.51
N GLU A 270 -0.85 -8.81 -15.99
CA GLU A 270 -0.19 -9.96 -16.64
C GLU A 270 0.73 -9.53 -17.79
N TYR A 271 0.24 -8.67 -18.69
CA TYR A 271 0.91 -8.29 -19.94
C TYR A 271 1.11 -6.78 -20.11
N THR A 272 0.89 -5.98 -19.09
CA THR A 272 0.92 -4.51 -19.20
C THR A 272 2.32 -3.99 -19.52
N PHE A 273 3.35 -4.51 -18.87
CA PHE A 273 4.72 -4.01 -19.00
C PHE A 273 5.59 -4.96 -19.82
N GLN A 274 5.98 -4.54 -21.02
CA GLN A 274 6.78 -5.36 -21.95
C GLN A 274 8.10 -5.87 -21.37
N HIS A 275 8.67 -5.19 -20.39
CA HIS A 275 9.92 -5.60 -19.77
C HIS A 275 9.75 -6.72 -18.74
N ARG A 276 8.52 -6.99 -18.28
CA ARG A 276 8.23 -8.00 -17.24
C ARG A 276 6.80 -8.53 -17.41
N TYR A 277 6.65 -9.59 -18.19
CA TYR A 277 5.40 -10.31 -18.35
C TYR A 277 5.27 -11.42 -17.31
N TYR A 278 4.10 -11.52 -16.71
CA TYR A 278 3.74 -12.60 -15.79
C TYR A 278 2.39 -13.23 -16.20
N PRO A 279 2.41 -14.13 -17.21
CA PRO A 279 1.17 -14.71 -17.76
C PRO A 279 0.42 -15.63 -16.81
N ASP A 280 0.97 -15.87 -15.63
CA ASP A 280 0.39 -16.62 -14.52
C ASP A 280 0.00 -15.72 -13.33
N TYR A 281 -0.06 -14.41 -13.55
CA TYR A 281 -0.50 -13.47 -12.53
C TYR A 281 -2.02 -13.35 -12.54
N HIS A 282 -2.67 -14.15 -11.70
CA HIS A 282 -4.11 -14.18 -11.53
C HIS A 282 -4.50 -13.75 -10.13
N GLN A 283 -5.77 -13.39 -9.95
CA GLN A 283 -6.37 -13.09 -8.66
C GLN A 283 -7.24 -14.27 -8.22
N THR A 284 -6.87 -14.93 -7.13
CA THR A 284 -7.68 -16.04 -6.57
C THR A 284 -8.81 -15.54 -5.68
N TYR A 285 -8.86 -14.24 -5.41
CA TYR A 285 -9.77 -13.63 -4.44
C TYR A 285 -9.69 -14.21 -3.02
N GLY A 286 -8.63 -14.93 -2.70
CA GLY A 286 -8.39 -15.41 -1.34
C GLY A 286 -8.32 -14.27 -0.31
N MET A 287 -7.72 -13.15 -0.72
CA MET A 287 -7.82 -11.85 -0.07
C MET A 287 -8.83 -11.00 -0.85
N GLY A 288 -10.10 -11.05 -0.46
CA GLY A 288 -11.20 -10.32 -1.09
C GLY A 288 -11.66 -9.11 -0.28
N PHE A 289 -12.82 -8.57 -0.64
CA PHE A 289 -13.36 -7.37 0.03
C PHE A 289 -13.58 -7.59 1.54
N TYR A 290 -14.03 -8.76 1.96
CA TYR A 290 -14.19 -9.06 3.38
C TYR A 290 -12.87 -8.94 4.14
N GLU A 291 -11.81 -9.53 3.61
CA GLU A 291 -10.46 -9.48 4.21
C GLU A 291 -9.88 -8.07 4.19
N LEU A 292 -10.17 -7.27 3.14
CA LEU A 292 -9.74 -5.87 3.04
C LEU A 292 -10.48 -4.96 4.04
N PHE A 293 -11.77 -5.19 4.28
CA PHE A 293 -12.51 -4.51 5.35
C PHE A 293 -11.97 -4.88 6.73
N LEU A 294 -11.71 -6.17 6.99
CA LEU A 294 -11.09 -6.61 8.24
C LEU A 294 -9.70 -5.99 8.45
N LEU A 295 -8.90 -5.90 7.40
CA LEU A 295 -7.58 -5.26 7.46
C LEU A 295 -7.69 -3.77 7.79
N SER A 296 -8.66 -3.07 7.21
CA SER A 296 -8.94 -1.67 7.54
C SER A 296 -9.24 -1.49 9.03
N GLU A 297 -10.14 -2.31 9.57
CA GLU A 297 -10.50 -2.31 11.00
C GLU A 297 -9.30 -2.67 11.88
N ASP A 298 -8.51 -3.67 11.49
CA ASP A 298 -7.31 -4.09 12.23
C ASP A 298 -6.26 -2.99 12.37
N MET A 299 -6.13 -2.14 11.37
CA MET A 299 -5.22 -0.99 11.37
C MET A 299 -5.83 0.26 12.01
N GLY A 300 -7.14 0.26 12.31
CA GLY A 300 -7.86 1.44 12.76
C GLY A 300 -8.07 2.49 11.68
N ALA A 301 -8.06 2.07 10.41
CA ALA A 301 -8.24 2.93 9.23
C ALA A 301 -9.69 2.90 8.74
N GLU A 302 -10.19 4.03 8.24
CA GLU A 302 -11.48 4.09 7.54
C GLU A 302 -11.37 3.31 6.22
N PRO A 303 -12.26 2.35 5.94
CA PRO A 303 -12.27 1.66 4.66
C PRO A 303 -12.73 2.60 3.54
N LEU A 304 -12.05 2.52 2.39
CA LEU A 304 -12.39 3.28 1.19
C LEU A 304 -12.37 2.35 -0.02
N PRO A 305 -13.46 1.61 -0.26
CA PRO A 305 -13.58 0.78 -1.45
C PRO A 305 -13.82 1.62 -2.70
N ILE A 306 -13.23 1.17 -3.82
CA ILE A 306 -13.45 1.72 -5.15
C ILE A 306 -14.25 0.72 -5.98
N VAL A 307 -15.28 1.19 -6.69
CA VAL A 307 -16.13 0.38 -7.57
C VAL A 307 -16.02 0.82 -9.02
N ASN A 308 -16.21 -0.13 -9.95
CA ASN A 308 -16.20 0.14 -11.38
C ASN A 308 -17.44 0.95 -11.80
N VAL A 309 -17.25 1.87 -12.74
CA VAL A 309 -18.28 2.80 -13.26
C VAL A 309 -18.85 2.36 -14.63
N GLY A 310 -18.60 1.10 -15.04
CA GLY A 310 -18.95 0.57 -16.35
C GLY A 310 -17.94 0.93 -17.45
N LEU A 311 -16.71 1.24 -17.06
CA LEU A 311 -15.59 1.50 -17.98
C LEU A 311 -14.48 0.49 -17.76
N ALA A 312 -13.98 -0.11 -18.84
CA ALA A 312 -12.70 -0.80 -18.87
C ALA A 312 -11.57 0.23 -18.84
N CYS A 313 -10.34 -0.21 -18.55
CA CYS A 313 -9.19 0.68 -18.46
C CYS A 313 -8.89 1.36 -19.80
N GLN A 314 -9.12 2.66 -19.86
CA GLN A 314 -8.97 3.45 -21.09
C GLN A 314 -7.50 3.51 -21.58
N TYR A 315 -6.50 3.25 -20.73
CA TYR A 315 -5.10 3.12 -21.17
C TYR A 315 -4.84 1.89 -22.01
N GLN A 316 -5.52 0.79 -21.71
CA GLN A 316 -5.30 -0.49 -22.39
C GLN A 316 -6.35 -0.78 -23.46
N ASN A 317 -7.54 -0.21 -23.31
CA ASN A 317 -8.66 -0.50 -24.20
C ASN A 317 -9.41 0.78 -24.55
N ASN A 318 -9.09 1.34 -25.74
CA ASN A 318 -9.71 2.56 -26.25
C ASN A 318 -10.94 2.28 -27.13
N ASP A 319 -11.34 1.03 -27.33
CA ASP A 319 -12.54 0.71 -28.11
C ASP A 319 -13.78 1.08 -27.29
N PRO A 320 -14.64 1.99 -27.79
CA PRO A 320 -15.89 2.31 -27.09
C PRO A 320 -16.78 1.10 -26.81
N LYS A 321 -16.62 0.01 -27.56
CA LYS A 321 -17.35 -1.25 -27.36
C LYS A 321 -16.85 -2.06 -26.15
N ALA A 322 -15.68 -1.76 -25.63
CA ALA A 322 -15.16 -2.34 -24.41
C ALA A 322 -15.87 -1.83 -23.15
N HIS A 323 -16.61 -0.75 -23.29
CA HIS A 323 -17.31 -0.11 -22.18
C HIS A 323 -18.80 -0.50 -22.15
N VAL A 324 -19.36 -0.57 -20.97
CA VAL A 324 -20.80 -0.86 -20.79
C VAL A 324 -21.63 0.28 -21.37
N PRO A 325 -22.65 0.01 -22.19
CA PRO A 325 -23.61 1.04 -22.61
C PRO A 325 -24.27 1.72 -21.41
N VAL A 326 -24.49 3.04 -21.49
CA VAL A 326 -25.05 3.82 -20.36
C VAL A 326 -26.42 3.29 -19.90
N ASP A 327 -27.23 2.79 -20.82
CA ASP A 327 -28.55 2.19 -20.55
C ASP A 327 -28.46 0.78 -19.94
N GLN A 328 -27.26 0.24 -19.70
CA GLN A 328 -27.00 -1.05 -19.06
C GLN A 328 -26.21 -0.93 -17.75
N LEU A 329 -26.15 0.25 -17.15
CA LEU A 329 -25.39 0.51 -15.91
C LEU A 329 -26.09 -0.01 -14.64
N ASP A 330 -27.35 -0.42 -14.71
CA ASP A 330 -28.15 -0.80 -13.52
C ASP A 330 -27.46 -1.82 -12.62
N SER A 331 -26.81 -2.85 -13.21
CA SER A 331 -26.11 -3.87 -12.44
C SER A 331 -24.86 -3.33 -11.74
N TYR A 332 -24.16 -2.38 -12.34
CA TYR A 332 -22.97 -1.73 -11.75
C TYR A 332 -23.37 -0.76 -10.62
N ILE A 333 -24.47 -0.04 -10.80
CA ILE A 333 -25.04 0.81 -9.75
C ILE A 333 -25.50 -0.06 -8.58
N GLN A 334 -26.15 -1.19 -8.87
CA GLN A 334 -26.57 -2.13 -7.83
C GLN A 334 -25.35 -2.74 -7.10
N ASP A 335 -24.24 -3.01 -7.79
CA ASP A 335 -22.99 -3.45 -7.14
C ASP A 335 -22.51 -2.45 -6.09
N ALA A 336 -22.59 -1.14 -6.37
CA ALA A 336 -22.22 -0.10 -5.41
C ALA A 336 -23.19 -0.05 -4.21
N LEU A 337 -24.49 -0.16 -4.44
CA LEU A 337 -25.51 -0.18 -3.36
C LEU A 337 -25.37 -1.41 -2.47
N ASP A 338 -25.19 -2.58 -3.09
CA ASP A 338 -24.99 -3.86 -2.39
C ASP A 338 -23.70 -3.87 -1.56
N LEU A 339 -22.63 -3.19 -2.05
CA LEU A 339 -21.39 -3.08 -1.29
C LEU A 339 -21.58 -2.24 -0.02
N ILE A 340 -22.34 -1.14 -0.11
CA ILE A 340 -22.67 -0.34 1.07
C ILE A 340 -23.53 -1.19 2.05
N GLU A 341 -24.48 -1.98 1.53
CA GLU A 341 -25.26 -2.91 2.36
C GLU A 341 -24.37 -4.00 2.98
N PHE A 342 -23.42 -4.57 2.23
CA PHE A 342 -22.46 -5.54 2.76
C PHE A 342 -21.66 -4.94 3.92
N ALA A 343 -21.20 -3.72 3.78
CA ALA A 343 -20.41 -3.06 4.81
C ALA A 343 -21.24 -2.60 6.02
N ASN A 344 -22.44 -2.07 5.82
CA ASN A 344 -23.23 -1.35 6.83
C ASN A 344 -24.58 -1.96 7.18
N GLY A 345 -25.10 -2.86 6.34
CA GLY A 345 -26.38 -3.53 6.57
C GLY A 345 -26.35 -4.43 7.80
N ASP A 346 -27.48 -4.60 8.46
CA ASP A 346 -27.63 -5.56 9.55
C ASP A 346 -27.89 -7.00 9.01
N GLU A 347 -27.96 -7.97 9.91
CA GLU A 347 -28.16 -9.39 9.56
C GLU A 347 -29.53 -9.71 8.91
N SER A 348 -30.47 -8.76 8.90
CA SER A 348 -31.77 -8.93 8.22
C SER A 348 -31.66 -8.64 6.71
N THR A 349 -30.62 -7.94 6.29
CA THR A 349 -30.34 -7.64 4.89
C THR A 349 -29.57 -8.78 4.22
N GLN A 350 -29.65 -8.87 2.89
CA GLN A 350 -28.99 -9.95 2.16
C GLN A 350 -27.48 -9.93 2.36
N TRP A 351 -26.85 -8.78 2.17
CA TRP A 351 -25.39 -8.65 2.20
C TRP A 351 -24.85 -8.50 3.62
N GLY A 352 -25.59 -7.89 4.54
CA GLY A 352 -25.25 -7.86 5.96
C GLY A 352 -25.28 -9.24 6.58
N LYS A 353 -26.24 -10.11 6.17
CA LYS A 353 -26.29 -11.51 6.56
C LYS A 353 -25.06 -12.28 6.07
N LEU A 354 -24.66 -12.12 4.81
CA LEU A 354 -23.46 -12.77 4.28
C LEU A 354 -22.21 -12.35 5.06
N ARG A 355 -22.05 -11.05 5.36
CA ARG A 355 -20.95 -10.58 6.20
C ARG A 355 -20.93 -11.27 7.56
N ALA A 356 -22.09 -11.39 8.21
CA ALA A 356 -22.21 -12.05 9.50
C ALA A 356 -21.87 -13.55 9.41
N GLU A 357 -22.33 -14.25 8.38
CA GLU A 357 -21.99 -15.64 8.09
C GLU A 357 -20.49 -15.84 7.85
N MET A 358 -19.80 -14.85 7.29
CA MET A 358 -18.33 -14.81 7.15
C MET A 358 -17.60 -14.53 8.47
N GLY A 359 -18.31 -14.29 9.56
CA GLY A 359 -17.75 -14.13 10.91
C GLY A 359 -17.71 -12.69 11.44
N HIS A 360 -18.29 -11.72 10.74
CA HIS A 360 -18.31 -10.31 11.19
C HIS A 360 -19.76 -9.75 11.22
N PRO A 361 -20.54 -10.03 12.27
CA PRO A 361 -21.94 -9.58 12.36
C PRO A 361 -22.06 -8.05 12.50
N ALA A 362 -21.10 -7.38 13.12
CA ALA A 362 -21.09 -5.91 13.25
C ALA A 362 -20.84 -5.22 11.90
N PRO A 363 -21.39 -4.02 11.66
CA PRO A 363 -21.08 -3.23 10.47
C PRO A 363 -19.64 -2.72 10.50
N PHE A 364 -19.02 -2.57 9.33
CA PHE A 364 -17.70 -1.95 9.16
C PHE A 364 -17.75 -0.41 9.23
N ASN A 365 -18.95 0.18 9.31
CA ASN A 365 -19.18 1.62 9.38
C ASN A 365 -18.58 2.39 8.20
N LEU A 366 -18.75 1.88 7.00
CA LEU A 366 -18.30 2.50 5.76
C LEU A 366 -18.88 3.93 5.62
N LYS A 367 -18.02 4.91 5.39
CA LYS A 367 -18.37 6.33 5.23
C LYS A 367 -18.07 6.87 3.85
N PHE A 368 -17.18 6.23 3.12
CA PHE A 368 -16.64 6.68 1.84
C PHE A 368 -16.73 5.59 0.78
N ILE A 369 -17.09 5.98 -0.43
CA ILE A 369 -17.05 5.11 -1.61
C ILE A 369 -16.48 5.86 -2.79
N GLY A 370 -15.48 5.29 -3.46
CA GLY A 370 -14.98 5.80 -4.72
C GLY A 370 -15.70 5.14 -5.90
N VAL A 371 -16.05 5.92 -6.90
CA VAL A 371 -16.76 5.46 -8.10
C VAL A 371 -15.91 5.77 -9.33
N GLY A 372 -15.32 4.72 -9.91
CA GLY A 372 -14.35 4.82 -10.98
C GLY A 372 -12.93 5.05 -10.51
N ASN A 373 -11.96 4.81 -11.40
CA ASN A 373 -10.53 5.00 -11.18
C ASN A 373 -9.88 5.57 -12.44
N GLU A 374 -9.20 6.70 -12.32
CA GLU A 374 -8.41 7.33 -13.39
C GLU A 374 -9.14 7.54 -14.73
N GLN A 375 -10.44 7.42 -14.80
CA GLN A 375 -11.19 7.64 -16.03
C GLN A 375 -11.10 9.10 -16.49
N TRP A 376 -11.14 9.29 -17.80
CA TRP A 376 -11.14 10.60 -18.43
C TRP A 376 -12.23 10.73 -19.52
N GLY A 377 -12.32 11.91 -20.11
CA GLY A 377 -13.30 12.22 -21.14
C GLY A 377 -14.73 12.43 -20.60
N PRO A 378 -15.69 12.74 -21.49
CA PRO A 378 -17.08 12.99 -21.11
C PRO A 378 -17.81 11.72 -20.64
N GLU A 379 -17.36 10.56 -21.02
CA GLU A 379 -17.95 9.26 -20.70
C GLU A 379 -17.98 9.00 -19.19
N TYR A 380 -16.99 9.52 -18.46
CA TYR A 380 -16.90 9.30 -17.02
C TYR A 380 -17.96 10.09 -16.23
N PRO A 381 -18.05 11.43 -16.31
CA PRO A 381 -19.07 12.18 -15.55
C PRO A 381 -20.48 11.84 -15.99
N GLU A 382 -20.72 11.43 -17.25
CA GLU A 382 -22.01 10.94 -17.71
C GLU A 382 -22.48 9.73 -16.90
N ARG A 383 -21.60 8.73 -16.70
CA ARG A 383 -21.88 7.52 -15.92
C ARG A 383 -21.95 7.80 -14.43
N LEU A 384 -20.97 8.53 -13.89
CA LEU A 384 -20.88 8.87 -12.48
C LEU A 384 -22.16 9.53 -11.95
N LYS A 385 -22.84 10.32 -12.76
CA LYS A 385 -24.11 10.95 -12.40
C LYS A 385 -25.14 9.93 -11.90
N TYR A 386 -25.31 8.80 -12.58
CA TYR A 386 -26.28 7.79 -12.21
C TYR A 386 -25.93 7.14 -10.85
N PHE A 387 -24.66 6.90 -10.60
CA PHE A 387 -24.20 6.39 -9.30
C PHE A 387 -24.43 7.40 -8.18
N VAL A 388 -24.09 8.67 -8.41
CA VAL A 388 -24.31 9.75 -7.43
C VAL A 388 -25.78 9.85 -7.07
N ASP A 389 -26.68 9.88 -8.08
CA ASP A 389 -28.13 9.98 -7.86
C ASP A 389 -28.67 8.78 -7.06
N ALA A 390 -28.24 7.54 -7.40
CA ALA A 390 -28.67 6.31 -6.73
C ALA A 390 -28.15 6.21 -5.29
N ILE A 391 -26.84 6.46 -5.09
CA ILE A 391 -26.21 6.38 -3.76
C ILE A 391 -26.81 7.42 -2.84
N ARG A 392 -26.96 8.68 -3.27
CA ARG A 392 -27.55 9.72 -2.43
C ARG A 392 -29.01 9.47 -2.07
N LYS A 393 -29.75 8.80 -2.96
CA LYS A 393 -31.15 8.41 -2.70
C LYS A 393 -31.22 7.31 -1.63
N ALA A 394 -30.34 6.30 -1.70
CA ALA A 394 -30.37 5.14 -0.81
C ALA A 394 -29.58 5.39 0.50
N TYR A 395 -28.49 6.09 0.42
CA TYR A 395 -27.52 6.34 1.51
C TYR A 395 -27.06 7.80 1.53
N PRO A 396 -27.91 8.73 1.99
CA PRO A 396 -27.68 10.20 1.87
C PRO A 396 -26.41 10.68 2.60
N ASP A 397 -25.96 9.97 3.62
CA ASP A 397 -24.77 10.33 4.41
C ASP A 397 -23.45 9.77 3.82
N MET A 398 -23.53 8.89 2.82
CA MET A 398 -22.36 8.31 2.16
C MET A 398 -21.57 9.37 1.42
N LYS A 399 -20.26 9.44 1.67
CA LYS A 399 -19.34 10.35 0.99
C LYS A 399 -18.87 9.73 -0.33
N ILE A 400 -19.14 10.41 -1.43
CA ILE A 400 -18.83 9.95 -2.78
C ILE A 400 -17.56 10.62 -3.26
N ILE A 401 -16.63 9.80 -3.76
CA ILE A 401 -15.37 10.25 -4.34
C ILE A 401 -15.41 10.02 -5.85
N GLY A 402 -15.17 11.07 -6.62
CA GLY A 402 -15.02 11.01 -8.07
C GLY A 402 -13.58 11.29 -8.46
N SER A 403 -13.18 10.90 -9.68
CA SER A 403 -11.82 11.03 -10.19
C SER A 403 -11.62 12.29 -11.01
N SER A 404 -10.45 12.91 -10.92
CA SER A 404 -9.99 13.97 -11.82
C SER A 404 -9.19 13.45 -13.02
N GLY A 405 -9.21 12.14 -13.25
CA GLY A 405 -8.42 11.46 -14.28
C GLY A 405 -7.02 11.04 -13.79
N PRO A 406 -6.18 10.55 -14.72
CA PRO A 406 -4.89 9.95 -14.36
C PRO A 406 -3.77 10.96 -14.13
N ASN A 407 -4.04 12.25 -14.34
CA ASN A 407 -3.03 13.30 -14.27
C ASN A 407 -3.46 14.41 -13.31
N SER A 408 -2.46 15.03 -12.69
CA SER A 408 -2.66 16.15 -11.75
C SER A 408 -2.82 17.51 -12.40
N GLU A 409 -2.81 17.59 -13.73
CA GLU A 409 -2.88 18.82 -14.53
C GLU A 409 -3.16 18.50 -16.00
N GLY A 410 -3.53 19.49 -16.78
CA GLY A 410 -3.76 19.37 -18.22
C GLY A 410 -5.22 19.12 -18.58
N LYS A 411 -5.46 18.80 -19.86
CA LYS A 411 -6.80 18.81 -20.48
C LYS A 411 -7.86 18.00 -19.71
N ASP A 412 -7.53 16.80 -19.30
CA ASP A 412 -8.50 15.91 -18.63
C ASP A 412 -8.78 16.38 -17.21
N PHE A 413 -7.75 16.77 -16.47
CA PHE A 413 -7.87 17.34 -15.14
C PHE A 413 -8.71 18.64 -15.16
N ASP A 414 -8.40 19.55 -16.08
CA ASP A 414 -9.11 20.85 -16.23
C ASP A 414 -10.56 20.66 -16.64
N TYR A 415 -10.89 19.59 -17.37
CA TYR A 415 -12.26 19.22 -17.72
C TYR A 415 -13.00 18.57 -16.56
N LEU A 416 -12.39 17.59 -15.90
CA LEU A 416 -13.08 16.75 -14.91
C LEU A 416 -13.34 17.48 -13.58
N TRP A 417 -12.44 18.33 -13.11
CA TRP A 417 -12.66 19.08 -11.86
C TRP A 417 -13.97 19.89 -11.84
N PRO A 418 -14.30 20.70 -12.85
CA PRO A 418 -15.61 21.38 -12.95
C PRO A 418 -16.79 20.40 -13.01
N GLU A 419 -16.65 19.26 -13.68
CA GLU A 419 -17.71 18.23 -13.75
C GLU A 419 -17.95 17.60 -12.36
N MET A 420 -16.89 17.27 -11.61
CA MET A 420 -17.02 16.78 -10.23
C MET A 420 -17.73 17.78 -9.32
N LYS A 421 -17.43 19.07 -9.49
CA LYS A 421 -18.12 20.16 -8.77
C LYS A 421 -19.61 20.25 -9.14
N LYS A 422 -19.97 20.09 -10.42
CA LYS A 422 -21.37 20.05 -10.89
C LYS A 422 -22.14 18.86 -10.32
N LEU A 423 -21.51 17.68 -10.28
CA LEU A 423 -22.07 16.46 -9.71
C LEU A 423 -22.14 16.50 -8.19
N LYS A 424 -21.51 17.49 -7.56
CA LYS A 424 -21.44 17.65 -6.10
C LYS A 424 -20.89 16.43 -5.39
N VAL A 425 -19.86 15.79 -5.94
CA VAL A 425 -19.13 14.78 -5.21
C VAL A 425 -18.51 15.38 -3.94
N ASP A 426 -18.28 14.57 -2.92
CA ASP A 426 -17.73 15.07 -1.64
C ASP A 426 -16.23 15.31 -1.74
N LEU A 427 -15.51 14.40 -2.43
CA LEU A 427 -14.08 14.52 -2.69
C LEU A 427 -13.77 14.24 -4.16
N VAL A 428 -12.65 14.79 -4.61
CA VAL A 428 -12.06 14.51 -5.93
C VAL A 428 -10.73 13.82 -5.73
N ASP A 429 -10.58 12.66 -6.37
CA ASP A 429 -9.37 11.85 -6.35
C ASP A 429 -8.37 12.38 -7.39
N GLU A 430 -7.22 12.84 -6.92
CA GLU A 430 -6.11 13.34 -7.72
C GLU A 430 -4.94 12.36 -7.68
N HIS A 431 -4.38 12.04 -8.86
CA HIS A 431 -3.24 11.15 -8.99
C HIS A 431 -2.02 11.87 -9.56
N PHE A 432 -0.84 11.63 -8.98
CA PHE A 432 0.40 12.22 -9.47
C PHE A 432 1.62 11.36 -9.20
N TYR A 433 2.05 10.69 -10.27
CA TYR A 433 3.36 10.07 -10.40
C TYR A 433 4.25 11.04 -11.18
N ARG A 434 5.05 11.84 -10.47
CA ARG A 434 5.75 12.98 -11.07
C ARG A 434 7.25 12.96 -10.78
N PRO A 435 8.07 13.61 -11.63
CA PRO A 435 9.50 13.75 -11.38
C PRO A 435 9.81 14.72 -10.23
N GLU A 436 11.04 14.67 -9.76
CA GLU A 436 11.57 15.46 -8.65
C GLU A 436 11.26 16.96 -8.75
N ASP A 437 11.48 17.57 -9.93
CA ASP A 437 11.23 19.01 -10.11
C ASP A 437 9.76 19.40 -10.01
N TRP A 438 8.83 18.49 -10.26
CA TRP A 438 7.41 18.76 -10.04
C TRP A 438 7.11 18.87 -8.54
N PHE A 439 7.63 17.93 -7.74
CA PHE A 439 7.47 17.94 -6.29
C PHE A 439 8.06 19.21 -5.67
N LEU A 440 9.27 19.61 -6.08
CA LEU A 440 9.91 20.86 -5.65
C LEU A 440 9.04 22.11 -5.91
N LYS A 441 8.31 22.15 -7.02
CA LYS A 441 7.46 23.28 -7.41
C LYS A 441 6.05 23.22 -6.81
N SER A 442 5.67 22.11 -6.22
CA SER A 442 4.27 21.83 -5.81
C SER A 442 4.00 22.05 -4.31
N GLY A 443 4.92 22.62 -3.56
CA GLY A 443 4.74 22.89 -2.12
C GLY A 443 3.59 23.85 -1.79
N ASN A 444 3.10 24.61 -2.77
CA ASN A 444 1.96 25.54 -2.64
C ASN A 444 0.75 25.15 -3.51
N ARG A 445 0.71 23.91 -4.03
CA ARG A 445 -0.32 23.43 -4.97
C ARG A 445 -1.73 23.75 -4.50
N TYR A 446 -2.05 23.49 -3.25
CA TYR A 446 -3.41 23.60 -2.71
C TYR A 446 -3.75 24.96 -2.10
N ASP A 447 -2.81 25.91 -2.06
CA ASP A 447 -3.00 27.23 -1.40
C ASP A 447 -4.15 28.04 -1.99
N ASN A 448 -4.44 27.87 -3.30
CA ASN A 448 -5.45 28.61 -4.02
C ASN A 448 -6.71 27.80 -4.40
N TYR A 449 -6.85 26.55 -3.89
CA TYR A 449 -8.04 25.74 -4.14
C TYR A 449 -9.28 26.34 -3.47
N ASP A 450 -10.46 26.11 -4.08
CA ASP A 450 -11.74 26.53 -3.53
C ASP A 450 -12.06 25.80 -2.22
N ARG A 451 -12.04 26.51 -1.10
CA ARG A 451 -12.32 25.95 0.23
C ARG A 451 -13.78 25.50 0.40
N LYS A 452 -14.70 25.94 -0.45
CA LYS A 452 -16.13 25.62 -0.39
C LYS A 452 -16.54 24.50 -1.34
N GLY A 453 -15.68 24.12 -2.26
CA GLY A 453 -15.92 23.03 -3.22
C GLY A 453 -15.70 21.65 -2.62
N PRO A 454 -15.74 20.60 -3.48
CA PRO A 454 -15.31 19.25 -3.10
C PRO A 454 -13.92 19.27 -2.49
N LYS A 455 -13.66 18.36 -1.57
CA LYS A 455 -12.34 18.21 -0.96
C LYS A 455 -11.43 17.37 -1.86
N VAL A 456 -10.13 17.41 -1.59
CA VAL A 456 -9.15 16.63 -2.33
C VAL A 456 -8.87 15.33 -1.58
N PHE A 457 -8.85 14.26 -2.34
CA PHE A 457 -8.19 13.01 -2.02
C PHE A 457 -6.98 12.86 -2.93
N ALA A 458 -5.77 12.97 -2.40
CA ALA A 458 -4.54 12.65 -3.13
C ALA A 458 -4.36 11.12 -3.12
N GLY A 459 -5.13 10.43 -3.97
CA GLY A 459 -5.40 9.00 -3.85
C GLY A 459 -4.27 8.09 -4.32
N GLU A 460 -3.42 8.60 -5.22
CA GLU A 460 -2.20 7.91 -5.64
C GLU A 460 -1.10 8.93 -5.90
N TYR A 461 0.01 8.81 -5.18
CA TYR A 461 1.18 9.63 -5.46
C TYR A 461 2.49 8.95 -5.08
N ALA A 462 3.52 9.22 -5.86
CA ALA A 462 4.92 8.94 -5.56
C ALA A 462 5.82 9.87 -6.35
N CYS A 463 6.97 10.22 -5.78
CA CYS A 463 8.02 10.94 -6.47
C CYS A 463 8.85 9.96 -7.32
N HIS A 464 8.79 10.11 -8.64
CA HIS A 464 9.61 9.34 -9.58
C HIS A 464 10.97 10.00 -9.72
N GLY A 465 12.00 9.42 -9.12
CA GLY A 465 13.37 9.90 -9.21
C GLY A 465 13.90 9.87 -10.64
N LYS A 466 14.32 11.02 -11.16
CA LYS A 466 14.77 11.16 -12.55
C LYS A 466 16.15 10.56 -12.75
N GLY A 467 16.24 9.50 -13.56
CA GLY A 467 17.48 8.83 -13.91
C GLY A 467 18.20 8.14 -12.75
N LYS A 468 17.52 7.99 -11.60
CA LYS A 468 18.06 7.39 -10.38
C LYS A 468 17.36 6.08 -10.07
N LYS A 469 17.80 5.41 -9.01
CA LYS A 469 17.09 4.30 -8.39
C LYS A 469 15.75 4.77 -7.84
N TRP A 470 14.91 3.83 -7.44
CA TRP A 470 13.57 4.09 -6.92
C TRP A 470 13.56 3.90 -5.40
N ASN A 471 12.63 4.58 -4.68
CA ASN A 471 12.59 4.69 -3.22
C ASN A 471 13.91 5.17 -2.60
N HIS A 472 14.72 5.91 -3.36
CA HIS A 472 15.93 6.53 -2.84
C HIS A 472 15.57 7.72 -1.93
N PHE A 473 16.52 8.08 -1.06
CA PHE A 473 16.27 9.05 0.01
C PHE A 473 15.82 10.43 -0.52
N HIS A 474 16.43 10.94 -1.59
CA HIS A 474 16.07 12.27 -2.13
C HIS A 474 14.61 12.33 -2.59
N ALA A 475 14.11 11.32 -3.32
CA ALA A 475 12.69 11.28 -3.71
C ALA A 475 11.77 11.30 -2.49
N SER A 476 12.12 10.55 -1.44
CA SER A 476 11.36 10.51 -0.19
C SER A 476 11.37 11.85 0.54
N LEU A 477 12.48 12.56 0.49
CA LEU A 477 12.60 13.92 1.04
C LEU A 477 11.69 14.92 0.32
N LEU A 478 11.57 14.79 -1.01
CA LEU A 478 10.65 15.63 -1.80
C LEU A 478 9.17 15.31 -1.53
N GLU A 479 8.85 14.05 -1.26
CA GLU A 479 7.53 13.66 -0.78
C GLU A 479 7.24 14.29 0.59
N ALA A 480 8.22 14.30 1.51
CA ALA A 480 8.08 14.98 2.79
C ALA A 480 7.84 16.48 2.62
N ALA A 481 8.56 17.14 1.70
CA ALA A 481 8.38 18.55 1.36
C ALA A 481 6.97 18.84 0.83
N PHE A 482 6.46 18.02 -0.10
CA PHE A 482 5.12 18.12 -0.64
C PHE A 482 4.04 17.96 0.45
N LEU A 483 4.21 17.01 1.35
CA LEU A 483 3.27 16.75 2.44
C LEU A 483 3.15 17.91 3.44
N THR A 484 4.17 18.80 3.56
CA THR A 484 3.99 20.05 4.35
C THR A 484 2.91 20.95 3.75
N GLY A 485 2.81 21.00 2.41
CA GLY A 485 1.76 21.72 1.69
C GLY A 485 0.38 21.06 1.83
N VAL A 486 0.33 19.73 1.80
CA VAL A 486 -0.89 18.95 2.07
C VAL A 486 -1.41 19.26 3.48
N GLU A 487 -0.56 19.16 4.48
CA GLU A 487 -0.92 19.38 5.89
C GLU A 487 -1.37 20.82 6.14
N ARG A 488 -0.67 21.80 5.58
CA ARG A 488 -1.05 23.23 5.71
C ARG A 488 -2.44 23.51 5.15
N ASN A 489 -2.87 22.75 4.13
CA ASN A 489 -4.16 22.88 3.45
C ASN A 489 -5.16 21.80 3.87
N ALA A 490 -5.21 21.44 5.15
CA ALA A 490 -6.12 20.41 5.68
C ALA A 490 -7.62 20.75 5.53
N ASP A 491 -7.97 22.00 5.24
CA ASP A 491 -9.32 22.43 4.89
C ASP A 491 -9.70 22.14 3.43
N VAL A 492 -8.72 21.74 2.61
CA VAL A 492 -8.89 21.31 1.22
C VAL A 492 -8.58 19.83 1.07
N VAL A 493 -7.40 19.39 1.53
CA VAL A 493 -6.95 17.99 1.39
C VAL A 493 -7.38 17.20 2.62
N TYR A 494 -8.25 16.21 2.42
CA TYR A 494 -8.78 15.38 3.50
C TYR A 494 -8.07 14.04 3.62
N MET A 495 -7.46 13.57 2.52
CA MET A 495 -6.79 12.28 2.45
C MET A 495 -5.59 12.34 1.50
N ALA A 496 -4.55 11.61 1.83
CA ALA A 496 -3.38 11.36 0.98
C ALA A 496 -2.89 9.92 1.17
N THR A 497 -2.78 9.15 0.09
CA THR A 497 -2.36 7.75 0.13
C THR A 497 -1.21 7.49 -0.83
N TYR A 498 -0.09 7.00 -0.29
CA TYR A 498 1.08 6.63 -1.10
C TYR A 498 0.78 5.41 -1.98
N ALA A 499 1.26 5.41 -3.21
CA ALA A 499 1.02 4.35 -4.19
C ALA A 499 2.24 4.07 -5.09
N PRO A 500 2.47 2.80 -5.53
CA PRO A 500 1.90 1.56 -4.99
C PRO A 500 2.46 1.18 -3.62
N LEU A 501 1.77 0.25 -2.96
CA LEU A 501 2.06 -0.08 -1.55
C LEU A 501 3.13 -1.16 -1.39
N LEU A 502 3.08 -2.22 -2.20
CA LEU A 502 3.81 -3.45 -2.00
C LEU A 502 4.46 -3.96 -3.30
N ALA A 503 5.70 -4.44 -3.22
CA ALA A 503 6.36 -5.08 -4.35
C ALA A 503 7.19 -6.29 -3.93
N HIS A 504 6.90 -7.44 -4.53
CA HIS A 504 7.78 -8.60 -4.43
C HIS A 504 9.04 -8.38 -5.27
N VAL A 505 10.23 -8.53 -4.67
CA VAL A 505 11.52 -8.20 -5.34
C VAL A 505 11.80 -8.97 -6.62
N LYS A 506 11.21 -10.17 -6.77
CA LYS A 506 11.29 -10.98 -7.99
C LYS A 506 10.12 -10.72 -8.95
N GLY A 507 8.98 -10.22 -8.45
CA GLY A 507 7.73 -10.08 -9.19
C GLY A 507 7.31 -8.66 -9.57
N TRP A 508 8.06 -7.63 -9.18
CA TRP A 508 7.70 -6.24 -9.43
C TRP A 508 7.65 -5.90 -10.92
N GLN A 509 6.72 -5.05 -11.29
CA GLN A 509 6.52 -4.52 -12.64
C GLN A 509 6.53 -3.00 -12.65
N TRP A 510 5.99 -2.38 -11.59
CA TRP A 510 5.93 -0.94 -11.36
C TRP A 510 6.75 -0.57 -10.13
N ARG A 511 7.28 0.64 -10.10
CA ARG A 511 8.04 1.24 -8.99
C ARG A 511 7.94 2.77 -9.07
N PRO A 512 8.17 3.54 -7.99
CA PRO A 512 8.58 3.09 -6.65
C PRO A 512 7.44 2.46 -5.85
N ASP A 513 7.77 1.71 -4.78
CA ASP A 513 6.82 1.05 -3.90
C ASP A 513 7.17 1.31 -2.43
N LEU A 514 6.16 1.38 -1.55
CA LEU A 514 6.40 1.75 -0.15
C LEU A 514 7.13 0.66 0.63
N ILE A 515 6.78 -0.60 0.41
CA ILE A 515 7.33 -1.77 1.10
C ILE A 515 7.75 -2.80 0.07
N TRP A 516 9.02 -3.19 0.12
CA TRP A 516 9.58 -4.26 -0.70
C TRP A 516 9.72 -5.54 0.13
N PHE A 517 9.47 -6.69 -0.49
CA PHE A 517 9.50 -7.97 0.22
C PHE A 517 9.97 -9.13 -0.65
N ASP A 518 10.47 -10.19 0.00
CA ASP A 518 10.68 -11.52 -0.53
C ASP A 518 9.77 -12.53 0.21
N ASN A 519 9.98 -13.80 0.00
CA ASN A 519 9.19 -14.85 0.65
C ASN A 519 9.41 -14.97 2.17
N LEU A 520 10.41 -14.31 2.72
CA LEU A 520 10.79 -14.42 4.15
C LEU A 520 10.79 -13.08 4.87
N ARG A 521 11.11 -11.98 4.17
CA ARG A 521 11.46 -10.69 4.76
C ARG A 521 10.67 -9.56 4.08
N SER A 522 10.59 -8.45 4.77
CA SER A 522 10.12 -7.18 4.20
C SER A 522 11.03 -6.04 4.62
N VAL A 523 11.13 -5.00 3.81
CA VAL A 523 11.89 -3.78 4.08
C VAL A 523 11.03 -2.53 3.93
N ARG A 524 11.18 -1.64 4.87
CA ARG A 524 10.58 -0.32 4.90
C ARG A 524 11.44 0.64 4.08
N SER A 525 10.90 1.16 2.98
CA SER A 525 11.64 2.11 2.13
C SER A 525 11.86 3.45 2.85
N CYS A 526 12.69 4.33 2.27
CA CYS A 526 12.85 5.70 2.76
C CYS A 526 11.51 6.45 2.77
N SER A 527 10.67 6.25 1.74
CA SER A 527 9.30 6.82 1.66
C SER A 527 8.40 6.29 2.79
N TRP A 528 8.56 5.03 3.20
CA TRP A 528 7.82 4.48 4.34
C TRP A 528 8.09 5.26 5.63
N HIS A 529 9.34 5.63 5.90
CA HIS A 529 9.70 6.41 7.09
C HIS A 529 9.09 7.82 7.04
N VAL A 530 8.97 8.42 5.86
CA VAL A 530 8.27 9.71 5.69
C VAL A 530 6.78 9.56 6.03
N GLN A 531 6.09 8.55 5.47
CA GLN A 531 4.69 8.29 5.78
C GLN A 531 4.47 8.01 7.28
N ASN A 532 5.36 7.22 7.88
CA ASN A 532 5.33 6.92 9.32
C ASN A 532 5.46 8.18 10.18
N LEU A 533 6.41 9.06 9.86
CA LEU A 533 6.59 10.32 10.59
C LEU A 533 5.37 11.23 10.47
N TYR A 534 4.74 11.32 9.32
CA TYR A 534 3.51 12.10 9.14
C TYR A 534 2.32 11.47 9.89
N GLY A 535 2.13 10.17 9.81
CA GLY A 535 1.05 9.46 10.51
C GLY A 535 1.12 9.61 12.04
N HIS A 536 2.33 9.51 12.61
CA HIS A 536 2.57 9.65 14.04
C HIS A 536 2.57 11.10 14.54
N ASN A 537 2.72 12.07 13.66
CA ASN A 537 2.84 13.49 13.98
C ASN A 537 1.78 14.35 13.26
N LYS A 538 0.60 13.76 13.00
CA LYS A 538 -0.49 14.41 12.28
C LYS A 538 -1.04 15.65 13.01
N GLY A 539 -1.15 15.60 14.35
CA GLY A 539 -1.83 16.61 15.11
C GLY A 539 -3.35 16.63 14.89
N THR A 540 -4.02 17.65 15.41
CA THR A 540 -5.48 17.81 15.31
C THR A 540 -5.90 19.05 14.56
N GLN A 541 -5.07 20.09 14.55
CA GLN A 541 -5.37 21.37 13.90
C GLN A 541 -4.10 21.98 13.30
N VAL A 542 -4.25 22.58 12.13
CA VAL A 542 -3.19 23.37 11.51
C VAL A 542 -2.91 24.62 12.32
N VAL A 543 -1.63 24.98 12.45
CA VAL A 543 -1.20 26.26 13.03
C VAL A 543 -0.42 27.01 11.94
N PRO A 544 -0.78 28.26 11.59
CA PRO A 544 -0.03 29.01 10.59
C PRO A 544 1.44 29.16 10.98
N LEU A 545 2.33 28.72 10.09
CA LEU A 545 3.77 28.89 10.17
C LEU A 545 4.23 29.73 8.97
N LEU A 546 4.89 30.85 9.25
CA LEU A 546 5.28 31.83 8.24
C LEU A 546 6.77 32.15 8.33
N MET A 547 7.39 32.37 7.17
CA MET A 547 8.70 32.99 7.00
C MET A 547 8.49 34.27 6.20
N ASP A 548 8.90 35.41 6.72
CA ASP A 548 8.68 36.75 6.13
C ASP A 548 7.22 37.02 5.73
N GLY A 549 6.29 36.55 6.57
CA GLY A 549 4.85 36.70 6.35
C GLY A 549 4.24 35.77 5.31
N LYS A 550 5.00 34.87 4.71
CA LYS A 550 4.56 33.88 3.70
C LYS A 550 4.63 32.46 4.25
N ALA A 551 3.80 31.56 3.72
CA ALA A 551 3.95 30.12 3.96
C ALA A 551 5.32 29.61 3.48
N VAL A 552 5.88 28.63 4.17
CA VAL A 552 7.20 28.06 3.81
C VAL A 552 6.96 26.88 2.86
N SER A 553 7.12 27.10 1.58
CA SER A 553 6.71 26.18 0.51
C SER A 553 7.76 26.02 -0.62
N GLY A 554 9.04 26.23 -0.29
CA GLY A 554 10.15 26.06 -1.23
C GLY A 554 10.26 27.16 -2.28
N GLN A 555 9.73 28.38 -2.00
CA GLN A 555 9.88 29.49 -2.90
C GLN A 555 11.36 29.89 -3.03
N ALA A 556 11.71 30.58 -4.11
CA ALA A 556 13.11 30.92 -4.43
C ALA A 556 13.84 31.69 -3.31
N ASP A 557 13.10 32.48 -2.52
CA ASP A 557 13.58 33.26 -1.37
C ASP A 557 13.57 32.49 -0.03
N GLN A 558 13.28 31.17 -0.05
CA GLN A 558 13.14 30.35 1.16
C GLN A 558 14.25 29.28 1.33
N ASN A 559 15.38 29.44 0.65
CA ASN A 559 16.60 28.64 0.83
C ASN A 559 16.39 27.10 0.72
N GLY A 560 15.40 26.63 -0.06
CA GLY A 560 15.06 25.21 -0.19
C GLY A 560 14.33 24.64 1.03
N LEU A 561 13.72 25.49 1.86
CA LEU A 561 12.96 25.10 3.02
C LEU A 561 11.48 24.95 2.71
N PHE A 562 10.87 23.88 3.28
CA PHE A 562 9.45 23.63 3.34
C PHE A 562 9.07 23.40 4.80
N ALA A 563 7.93 23.93 5.24
CA ALA A 563 7.52 23.71 6.62
C ALA A 563 6.01 23.77 6.83
N SER A 564 5.55 23.05 7.84
CA SER A 564 4.19 23.12 8.38
C SER A 564 4.23 23.04 9.90
N ALA A 565 3.17 23.50 10.55
CA ALA A 565 2.99 23.37 11.99
C ALA A 565 1.57 22.95 12.30
N VAL A 566 1.42 22.09 13.31
CA VAL A 566 0.13 21.61 13.80
C VAL A 566 0.10 21.64 15.32
N TRP A 567 -1.10 21.74 15.86
CA TRP A 567 -1.41 21.56 17.27
C TRP A 567 -1.99 20.16 17.47
N ASP A 568 -1.48 19.43 18.45
CA ASP A 568 -2.04 18.16 18.91
C ASP A 568 -2.74 18.35 20.24
N GLU A 569 -4.07 18.40 20.20
CA GLU A 569 -4.89 18.68 21.38
C GLU A 569 -4.77 17.60 22.47
N PRO A 570 -4.74 16.28 22.14
CA PRO A 570 -4.60 15.24 23.17
C PRO A 570 -3.29 15.34 23.96
N THR A 571 -2.18 15.61 23.31
CA THR A 571 -0.85 15.68 23.96
C THR A 571 -0.44 17.09 24.35
N LYS A 572 -1.25 18.11 24.02
CA LYS A 572 -0.91 19.53 24.24
C LYS A 572 0.44 19.90 23.66
N THR A 573 0.69 19.51 22.42
CA THR A 573 1.99 19.63 21.76
C THR A 573 1.86 20.43 20.46
N TYR A 574 2.73 21.40 20.24
CA TYR A 574 2.99 21.93 18.92
C TYR A 574 3.95 20.99 18.20
N ILE A 575 3.63 20.64 16.96
CA ILE A 575 4.48 19.79 16.10
C ILE A 575 4.85 20.62 14.90
N VAL A 576 6.14 20.86 14.71
CA VAL A 576 6.67 21.61 13.57
C VAL A 576 7.48 20.66 12.68
N LYS A 577 7.14 20.61 11.42
CA LYS A 577 7.84 19.82 10.40
C LYS A 577 8.62 20.76 9.50
N VAL A 578 9.90 20.49 9.32
CA VAL A 578 10.80 21.28 8.45
C VAL A 578 11.53 20.34 7.52
N VAL A 579 11.50 20.62 6.24
CA VAL A 579 12.25 19.89 5.21
C VAL A 579 13.23 20.85 4.57
N ASN A 580 14.49 20.51 4.62
CA ASN A 580 15.57 21.19 3.91
C ASN A 580 16.02 20.34 2.72
N VAL A 581 15.66 20.73 1.50
CA VAL A 581 16.04 20.03 0.27
C VAL A 581 17.33 20.58 -0.34
N SER A 582 17.96 21.59 0.29
CA SER A 582 19.20 22.16 -0.19
C SER A 582 20.42 21.31 0.21
N ASP A 583 21.57 21.59 -0.41
CA ASP A 583 22.86 20.96 -0.15
C ASP A 583 23.62 21.59 1.03
N LYS A 584 22.97 22.48 1.79
CA LYS A 584 23.55 23.19 2.92
C LYS A 584 22.67 23.11 4.14
N ALA A 585 23.30 23.00 5.31
CA ALA A 585 22.59 23.17 6.56
C ALA A 585 22.00 24.59 6.66
N GLN A 586 20.80 24.70 7.20
CA GLN A 586 20.06 25.96 7.34
C GLN A 586 19.85 26.29 8.81
N PRO A 587 20.41 27.42 9.32
CA PRO A 587 20.07 27.92 10.65
C PRO A 587 18.63 28.41 10.65
N VAL A 588 17.83 27.94 11.62
CA VAL A 588 16.40 28.25 11.74
C VAL A 588 16.10 28.72 13.16
N SER A 589 15.37 29.82 13.28
CA SER A 589 14.79 30.32 14.52
C SER A 589 13.27 30.17 14.43
N ILE A 590 12.66 29.40 15.33
CA ILE A 590 11.21 29.17 15.38
C ILE A 590 10.65 29.92 16.58
N GLU A 591 9.88 30.98 16.34
CA GLU A 591 9.19 31.78 17.33
C GLU A 591 7.73 31.36 17.44
N PHE A 592 7.22 31.16 18.64
CA PHE A 592 5.82 30.84 18.93
C PHE A 592 5.08 32.11 19.39
N ASP A 593 4.53 32.84 18.44
CA ASP A 593 3.81 34.09 18.67
C ASP A 593 2.41 33.85 19.24
N GLY A 594 2.09 34.57 20.31
CA GLY A 594 0.74 34.60 20.86
C GLY A 594 0.42 33.49 21.88
N LEU A 595 1.40 32.90 22.52
CA LEU A 595 1.23 31.87 23.55
C LEU A 595 0.41 32.35 24.78
N LYS A 596 0.37 33.66 25.05
CA LYS A 596 -0.34 34.27 26.18
C LYS A 596 0.20 33.74 27.51
N LYS A 597 -0.64 32.95 28.23
CA LYS A 597 -0.27 32.35 29.54
C LYS A 597 0.33 30.94 29.40
N LYS A 598 0.35 30.37 28.19
CA LYS A 598 0.95 29.05 27.95
C LYS A 598 2.47 29.18 28.02
N LYS A 599 3.14 28.17 28.57
CA LYS A 599 4.60 28.06 28.57
C LYS A 599 5.02 26.83 27.80
N LEU A 600 6.03 26.98 26.98
CA LEU A 600 6.64 25.83 26.31
C LEU A 600 7.56 25.06 27.26
N ALA A 601 7.67 23.77 27.08
CA ALA A 601 8.72 22.97 27.72
C ALA A 601 10.09 23.48 27.31
N GLY A 602 11.06 23.46 28.21
CA GLY A 602 12.42 23.94 27.95
C GLY A 602 13.23 23.05 26.99
N GLN A 603 12.66 21.91 26.58
CA GLN A 603 13.22 20.98 25.62
C GLN A 603 12.14 20.55 24.62
N ALA A 604 12.51 20.43 23.36
CA ALA A 604 11.73 19.85 22.28
C ALA A 604 12.37 18.53 21.83
N THR A 605 11.55 17.52 21.58
CA THR A 605 12.04 16.32 20.88
C THR A 605 12.17 16.63 19.39
N CYS A 606 13.32 16.34 18.81
CA CYS A 606 13.60 16.46 17.39
C CYS A 606 13.81 15.07 16.79
N ILE A 607 13.05 14.72 15.77
CA ILE A 607 13.20 13.48 15.03
C ILE A 607 13.65 13.84 13.61
N THR A 608 14.80 13.33 13.17
CA THR A 608 15.38 13.64 11.85
C THR A 608 15.48 12.40 10.98
N LEU A 609 15.21 12.59 9.70
CA LEU A 609 15.53 11.65 8.62
C LEU A 609 16.52 12.37 7.70
N HIS A 610 17.74 11.83 7.56
CA HIS A 610 18.85 12.50 6.88
C HIS A 610 19.75 11.51 6.17
N SER A 611 20.36 11.95 5.09
CA SER A 611 21.50 11.29 4.43
C SER A 611 22.35 12.32 3.67
N ASP A 612 23.68 12.12 3.72
CA ASP A 612 24.62 12.82 2.85
C ASP A 612 24.61 12.24 1.42
N ASP A 613 24.17 11.01 1.25
CA ASP A 613 23.96 10.35 -0.06
C ASP A 613 22.48 10.44 -0.46
N PRO A 614 22.12 11.27 -1.46
CA PRO A 614 20.72 11.39 -1.91
C PRO A 614 20.19 10.13 -2.59
N ASP A 615 21.07 9.26 -3.06
CA ASP A 615 20.71 8.04 -3.81
C ASP A 615 20.63 6.78 -2.95
N VAL A 616 20.85 6.89 -1.63
CA VAL A 616 20.79 5.76 -0.71
C VAL A 616 19.38 5.18 -0.64
N GLU A 617 19.28 3.86 -0.50
CA GLU A 617 18.05 3.10 -0.38
C GLU A 617 18.11 2.16 0.83
N ASN A 618 16.95 1.89 1.45
CA ASN A 618 16.80 0.73 2.30
C ASN A 618 16.52 -0.48 1.42
N THR A 619 17.24 -1.57 1.64
CA THR A 619 17.12 -2.83 0.89
C THR A 619 16.91 -4.01 1.83
N LEU A 620 16.49 -5.17 1.31
CA LEU A 620 16.34 -6.38 2.13
C LEU A 620 17.65 -6.80 2.84
N ASP A 621 18.80 -6.49 2.24
CA ASP A 621 20.11 -6.81 2.82
C ASP A 621 20.65 -5.70 3.73
N ASN A 622 20.18 -4.47 3.55
CA ASN A 622 20.55 -3.30 4.36
C ASN A 622 19.28 -2.49 4.68
N PRO A 623 18.41 -3.00 5.59
CA PRO A 623 17.07 -2.44 5.81
C PRO A 623 17.07 -1.11 6.56
N ASP A 624 18.14 -0.78 7.27
CA ASP A 624 18.23 0.33 8.21
C ASP A 624 19.28 1.38 7.80
N MET A 625 19.57 1.52 6.50
CA MET A 625 20.49 2.55 6.00
C MET A 625 19.96 3.96 6.30
N ILE A 626 18.65 4.14 6.18
CA ILE A 626 17.93 5.37 6.52
C ILE A 626 16.85 5.03 7.53
N VAL A 627 17.01 5.53 8.74
CA VAL A 627 16.03 5.41 9.83
C VAL A 627 15.96 6.72 10.61
N PRO A 628 14.81 7.06 11.20
CA PRO A 628 14.68 8.26 12.02
C PRO A 628 15.64 8.25 13.22
N GLN A 629 16.26 9.42 13.47
CA GLN A 629 17.13 9.64 14.64
C GLN A 629 16.49 10.65 15.57
N GLU A 630 16.44 10.35 16.86
CA GLU A 630 15.85 11.22 17.88
C GLU A 630 16.95 11.98 18.65
N SER A 631 16.69 13.27 18.92
CA SER A 631 17.54 14.17 19.70
C SER A 631 16.69 15.17 20.46
N GLN A 632 17.34 16.01 21.27
CA GLN A 632 16.67 17.09 22.02
C GLN A 632 17.20 18.45 21.58
N VAL A 633 16.31 19.43 21.48
CA VAL A 633 16.63 20.82 21.15
C VAL A 633 16.13 21.74 22.28
N THR A 634 16.98 22.67 22.71
CA THR A 634 16.62 23.62 23.77
C THR A 634 15.62 24.66 23.28
N VAL A 635 14.57 24.88 24.06
CA VAL A 635 13.58 25.93 23.85
C VAL A 635 13.77 27.03 24.91
N ASN A 636 14.05 28.25 24.45
CA ASN A 636 14.28 29.40 25.32
C ASN A 636 13.07 30.34 25.29
N GLY A 637 12.21 30.21 26.31
CA GLY A 637 10.96 30.98 26.38
C GLY A 637 10.00 30.63 25.27
N GLU A 638 9.79 31.52 24.33
CA GLU A 638 8.90 31.35 23.18
C GLU A 638 9.67 31.04 21.88
N THR A 639 10.98 30.82 21.95
CA THR A 639 11.84 30.66 20.77
C THR A 639 12.68 29.39 20.86
N MET A 640 12.77 28.66 19.76
CA MET A 640 13.68 27.55 19.55
C MET A 640 14.66 27.91 18.43
N GLN A 641 15.95 27.79 18.71
CA GLN A 641 16.99 27.93 17.67
C GLN A 641 17.58 26.56 17.35
N THR A 642 17.69 26.25 16.09
CA THR A 642 18.19 24.95 15.60
C THR A 642 18.87 25.12 14.27
N GLU A 643 19.58 24.08 13.84
CA GLU A 643 20.10 23.95 12.49
C GLU A 643 19.45 22.73 11.84
N VAL A 644 18.85 22.91 10.67
CA VAL A 644 18.32 21.82 9.86
C VAL A 644 19.38 21.44 8.84
N GLY A 645 19.98 20.27 9.00
CA GLY A 645 21.04 19.77 8.13
C GLY A 645 20.67 19.80 6.64
N ALA A 646 21.66 19.72 5.76
CA ALA A 646 21.43 19.51 4.32
C ALA A 646 20.60 18.24 4.12
N GLN A 647 19.76 18.18 3.10
CA GLN A 647 18.98 17.00 2.75
C GLN A 647 18.34 16.35 4.00
N THR A 648 17.55 17.11 4.77
CA THR A 648 17.01 16.65 6.07
C THR A 648 15.53 16.92 6.18
N PHE A 649 14.76 15.92 6.64
CA PHE A 649 13.41 16.07 7.17
C PHE A 649 13.46 16.01 8.70
N ALA A 650 13.02 17.09 9.36
CA ALA A 650 13.01 17.23 10.81
C ALA A 650 11.58 17.43 11.35
N VAL A 651 11.24 16.73 12.41
CA VAL A 651 9.97 16.87 13.15
C VAL A 651 10.28 17.30 14.57
N TYR A 652 9.83 18.48 14.95
CA TYR A 652 10.00 19.03 16.30
C TYR A 652 8.68 18.91 17.09
N ARG A 653 8.73 18.32 18.27
CA ARG A 653 7.60 18.19 19.20
C ARG A 653 7.85 19.04 20.42
N ILE A 654 7.06 20.07 20.60
CA ILE A 654 7.21 21.07 21.68
C ILE A 654 5.98 21.01 22.57
N ALA A 655 6.10 20.44 23.75
CA ALA A 655 5.00 20.34 24.71
C ALA A 655 4.71 21.70 25.37
N VAL A 656 3.43 21.93 25.68
CA VAL A 656 2.95 23.06 26.50
C VAL A 656 2.78 22.58 27.94
N GLN A 657 3.34 23.38 28.88
CA GLN A 657 3.27 23.15 30.31
C GLN A 657 2.03 23.83 30.96
#